data_0a29e8130282396bdd321ed95d838ee1
#
_entry.id   0a29e8130282396bdd321ed95d838ee1
#
_cell.length_a   1.000
_cell.length_b   1.000
_cell.length_c   1.000
_cell.angle_alpha   90.00
_cell.angle_beta   90.00
_cell.angle_gamma   90.00
#
_symmetry.space_group_name_H-M   'P 1'
#
loop_
_entity.id
_entity.type
_entity.pdbx_description
1 polymer ?
#
loop_
_entity_poly.entity_id
_entity_poly.type
_entity_poly.pdbx_seq_one_letter_code
_entity_poly.pdbx_strand_id
1 'polypeptide(L)'
;MSRNTYNDVPPDILDNEEDDDSVAVESGSDVEFDLEANPDSVQRGTEVIRRFWTTLPNAPGVYRMFDAKGDVLYVGKAKSLKNRVGSYARGQAHSNRIARMIAETSSMEFVTTATETEALLLEANLIKQLKPRYNVLLRDDKSLPYILLTAEHAAPQLVKHRGARKRKGDYYGPFASVWAVNRTINALQRAFLLRSCNDSYFENRTRPCLLFQIKRCSGPCTHEISSEEYASLVSEARAFLSGKSNAVKQRITEEMQQAAEELEFERAARCRDRLAALSAIQGVQGINTQSVEEADVFALDEQAGQFCVEVFFFRNWQNWGNRAYFPKADKSMTPDEVLGSFLAQFYDDKPAPRVILLSHEIEDAELMAAALSTRSETRVEIHAPQRGERRQLIEYVLRNAKEALGRRLADTASQQKLLISLGQAFGMSKAPKRVEVYDNSHIMGTNAVGAMVVAGANGFMKQHYRTFNMKSEDLKPGDDYGMMREMLQRRFARLVKEEPRGGTRGGNGQEAGNDAEPGFDDAFPAWPDLVLIDGGKGQLEAARQALAEVGVGEDDVALVGIAKGRDRDAGRETFFKVGQPPFKLPPRDPALYFVQRLRDEAHRFAIGSHRAKRKREMVKNPLDEIAGIGPTRKRALLHHFGTVKAIQRAALEDLMKAPGVNAATARAVYDFFHERG
;
A
#
# COMPACT_ATOMS: atom_id res chain seq x y z
N MET A 1 11.23 -8.45 -44.35
CA MET A 1 11.70 -9.27 -43.23
C MET A 1 11.68 -8.38 -42.00
N SER A 2 10.55 -8.36 -41.32
CA SER A 2 10.29 -7.51 -40.15
C SER A 2 10.80 -8.26 -38.90
N ARG A 3 11.93 -7.82 -38.35
CA ARG A 3 12.46 -8.32 -37.09
C ARG A 3 11.76 -7.61 -35.94
N ASN A 4 11.18 -8.37 -35.06
CA ASN A 4 10.49 -8.01 -33.84
C ASN A 4 11.41 -7.16 -32.94
N THR A 5 11.18 -5.85 -32.87
CA THR A 5 11.96 -4.87 -32.08
C THR A 5 11.52 -4.75 -30.61
N TYR A 6 10.68 -5.65 -30.12
CA TYR A 6 10.13 -5.60 -28.75
C TYR A 6 11.04 -6.12 -27.63
N ASN A 7 12.21 -6.71 -27.96
CA ASN A 7 13.10 -7.31 -26.95
C ASN A 7 14.23 -6.40 -26.44
N ASP A 8 14.30 -5.13 -26.85
CA ASP A 8 15.39 -4.23 -26.51
C ASP A 8 15.08 -3.21 -25.39
N VAL A 9 13.92 -3.32 -24.72
CA VAL A 9 13.57 -2.47 -23.58
C VAL A 9 14.01 -3.16 -22.27
N PRO A 10 14.77 -2.48 -21.40
CA PRO A 10 15.12 -3.03 -20.09
C PRO A 10 13.88 -3.45 -19.32
N PRO A 11 13.88 -4.62 -18.64
CA PRO A 11 12.72 -5.13 -17.90
C PRO A 11 12.15 -4.15 -16.86
N ASP A 12 12.99 -3.28 -16.31
CA ASP A 12 12.60 -2.28 -15.30
C ASP A 12 11.78 -1.09 -15.86
N ILE A 13 11.71 -0.95 -17.19
CA ILE A 13 10.92 0.12 -17.85
C ILE A 13 9.49 -0.37 -18.14
N LEU A 14 9.30 -1.69 -18.20
CA LEU A 14 8.00 -2.32 -18.43
C LEU A 14 7.26 -2.68 -17.13
N ASP A 15 7.88 -2.52 -15.97
CA ASP A 15 7.21 -2.56 -14.68
C ASP A 15 6.43 -1.24 -14.47
N ASN A 16 5.46 -1.00 -15.33
CA ASN A 16 4.24 -0.33 -14.94
C ASN A 16 3.47 -1.31 -14.03
N GLU A 17 4.01 -1.62 -12.84
CA GLU A 17 3.14 -1.75 -11.71
C GLU A 17 2.54 -0.35 -11.58
N GLU A 18 1.35 -0.18 -12.09
CA GLU A 18 0.38 0.72 -11.52
C GLU A 18 0.26 0.28 -10.05
N ASP A 19 1.25 0.70 -9.22
CA ASP A 19 1.00 0.91 -7.81
C ASP A 19 -0.13 1.92 -7.82
N ASP A 20 -1.36 1.40 -7.84
CA ASP A 20 -2.57 2.13 -7.63
C ASP A 20 -2.37 2.83 -6.27
N ASP A 21 -1.85 4.08 -6.33
CA ASP A 21 -1.78 5.01 -5.20
C ASP A 21 -3.20 5.42 -4.78
N SER A 22 -4.23 4.74 -5.29
CA SER A 22 -5.53 4.79 -4.69
C SER A 22 -5.32 4.28 -3.26
N VAL A 23 -5.29 5.23 -2.33
CA VAL A 23 -5.33 5.02 -0.90
C VAL A 23 -6.29 3.86 -0.67
N ALA A 24 -5.75 2.70 -0.30
CA ALA A 24 -6.57 1.61 0.18
C ALA A 24 -7.25 2.18 1.42
N VAL A 25 -8.48 2.64 1.24
CA VAL A 25 -9.32 3.13 2.31
C VAL A 25 -9.63 1.89 3.14
N GLU A 26 -8.76 1.57 4.08
CA GLU A 26 -9.12 0.71 5.19
C GLU A 26 -10.13 1.49 6.03
N SER A 27 -11.38 1.27 5.73
CA SER A 27 -12.44 1.67 6.61
C SER A 27 -12.53 0.70 7.77
N GLY A 28 -12.11 1.13 8.91
CA GLY A 28 -12.78 0.67 10.11
C GLY A 28 -14.14 1.36 10.15
N SER A 29 -15.21 0.61 10.32
CA SER A 29 -16.48 1.16 10.73
C SER A 29 -16.21 2.05 11.93
N ASP A 30 -16.63 3.32 11.85
CA ASP A 30 -16.63 4.21 13.00
C ASP A 30 -17.57 3.58 14.02
N VAL A 31 -16.98 3.07 15.09
CA VAL A 31 -17.78 2.68 16.27
C VAL A 31 -18.34 3.95 16.82
N GLU A 32 -19.64 3.99 16.95
CA GLU A 32 -20.30 4.98 17.78
C GLU A 32 -19.90 4.73 19.23
N PHE A 33 -18.87 5.45 19.70
CA PHE A 33 -18.49 5.54 21.11
C PHE A 33 -19.43 6.47 21.90
N ASP A 34 -20.61 6.72 21.40
CA ASP A 34 -21.60 7.60 22.04
C ASP A 34 -22.31 6.96 23.25
N LEU A 35 -22.10 5.67 23.51
CA LEU A 35 -22.64 5.02 24.68
C LEU A 35 -21.75 5.34 25.90
N GLU A 36 -22.39 5.85 26.97
CA GLU A 36 -21.72 6.05 28.27
C GLU A 36 -21.27 4.71 28.85
N ALA A 37 -20.08 4.69 29.46
CA ALA A 37 -19.58 3.50 30.13
C ALA A 37 -20.45 3.20 31.36
N ASN A 38 -20.78 1.91 31.54
CA ASN A 38 -21.53 1.49 32.73
C ASN A 38 -20.71 1.78 34.00
N PRO A 39 -21.23 2.58 34.95
CA PRO A 39 -20.50 3.00 36.16
C PRO A 39 -19.92 1.83 36.96
N ASP A 40 -20.64 0.70 37.08
CA ASP A 40 -20.20 -0.48 37.83
C ASP A 40 -18.99 -1.16 37.15
N SER A 41 -18.95 -1.12 35.82
CA SER A 41 -17.83 -1.65 35.05
C SER A 41 -16.60 -0.75 35.18
N VAL A 42 -16.78 0.57 35.15
CA VAL A 42 -15.71 1.55 35.39
C VAL A 42 -15.13 1.37 36.78
N GLN A 43 -15.95 1.16 37.79
CA GLN A 43 -15.51 0.91 39.17
C GLN A 43 -14.68 -0.35 39.27
N ARG A 44 -15.10 -1.45 38.65
CA ARG A 44 -14.34 -2.72 38.59
C ARG A 44 -12.98 -2.53 37.92
N GLY A 45 -12.93 -1.88 36.73
CA GLY A 45 -11.69 -1.60 36.05
C GLY A 45 -10.74 -0.68 36.82
N THR A 46 -11.28 0.35 37.50
CA THR A 46 -10.53 1.21 38.40
C THR A 46 -9.89 0.42 39.54
N GLU A 47 -10.60 -0.58 40.10
CA GLU A 47 -10.08 -1.42 41.18
C GLU A 47 -8.95 -2.34 40.69
N VAL A 48 -9.05 -2.86 39.47
CA VAL A 48 -7.96 -3.59 38.80
C VAL A 48 -6.72 -2.69 38.66
N ILE A 49 -6.88 -1.49 38.07
CA ILE A 49 -5.78 -0.54 37.89
C ILE A 49 -5.15 -0.14 39.22
N ARG A 50 -5.96 0.05 40.30
CA ARG A 50 -5.49 0.39 41.64
C ARG A 50 -4.54 -0.66 42.22
N ARG A 51 -4.79 -1.94 41.98
CA ARG A 51 -3.90 -3.05 42.42
C ARG A 51 -2.51 -2.92 41.82
N PHE A 52 -2.42 -2.65 40.53
CA PHE A 52 -1.15 -2.43 39.84
C PHE A 52 -0.47 -1.12 40.23
N TRP A 53 -1.24 -0.05 40.45
CA TRP A 53 -0.74 1.27 40.81
C TRP A 53 0.15 1.25 42.05
N THR A 54 -0.17 0.42 43.04
CA THR A 54 0.64 0.31 44.27
C THR A 54 2.07 -0.18 44.03
N THR A 55 2.30 -0.95 42.98
CA THR A 55 3.59 -1.54 42.59
C THR A 55 4.37 -0.69 41.62
N LEU A 56 3.76 0.37 41.05
CA LEU A 56 4.40 1.19 40.04
C LEU A 56 5.53 2.05 40.59
N PRO A 57 6.69 2.09 39.91
CA PRO A 57 7.80 2.99 40.26
C PRO A 57 7.50 4.44 39.87
N ASN A 58 8.15 5.36 40.54
CA ASN A 58 8.13 6.79 40.20
C ASN A 58 9.22 7.08 39.16
N ALA A 59 9.14 6.43 38.00
CA ALA A 59 10.12 6.51 36.91
C ALA A 59 9.41 6.67 35.55
N PRO A 60 10.11 7.19 34.51
CA PRO A 60 9.58 7.21 33.16
C PRO A 60 9.32 5.80 32.63
N GLY A 61 8.33 5.66 31.74
CA GLY A 61 8.05 4.38 31.13
C GLY A 61 6.76 4.34 30.32
N VAL A 62 6.42 3.15 29.85
CA VAL A 62 5.23 2.86 29.07
C VAL A 62 4.40 1.81 29.80
N TYR A 63 3.10 2.00 29.83
CA TYR A 63 2.14 1.05 30.38
C TYR A 63 1.16 0.58 29.31
N ARG A 64 0.68 -0.65 29.44
CA ARG A 64 -0.28 -1.31 28.55
C ARG A 64 -1.46 -1.81 29.36
N MET A 65 -2.67 -1.60 28.85
CA MET A 65 -3.90 -2.13 29.43
C MET A 65 -4.46 -3.23 28.54
N PHE A 66 -4.94 -4.29 29.14
CA PHE A 66 -5.41 -5.50 28.46
C PHE A 66 -6.85 -5.80 28.88
N ASP A 67 -7.61 -6.38 27.95
CA ASP A 67 -8.93 -6.94 28.22
C ASP A 67 -8.87 -8.33 28.84
N ALA A 68 -10.04 -8.94 29.08
CA ALA A 68 -10.14 -10.28 29.63
C ALA A 68 -9.63 -11.41 28.71
N LYS A 69 -9.47 -11.12 27.41
CA LYS A 69 -8.92 -12.06 26.41
C LYS A 69 -7.40 -11.95 26.27
N GLY A 70 -6.80 -10.92 26.87
CA GLY A 70 -5.38 -10.61 26.73
C GLY A 70 -5.05 -9.69 25.56
N ASP A 71 -6.06 -9.10 24.90
CA ASP A 71 -5.86 -8.14 23.83
C ASP A 71 -5.52 -6.76 24.40
N VAL A 72 -4.60 -6.03 23.71
CA VAL A 72 -4.15 -4.71 24.18
C VAL A 72 -5.20 -3.66 23.85
N LEU A 73 -5.76 -3.07 24.91
CA LEU A 73 -6.74 -1.99 24.81
C LEU A 73 -6.08 -0.63 24.57
N TYR A 74 -5.00 -0.35 25.29
CA TYR A 74 -4.35 0.95 25.30
C TYR A 74 -2.87 0.85 25.64
N VAL A 75 -2.06 1.70 25.00
CA VAL A 75 -0.65 1.93 25.32
C VAL A 75 -0.48 3.40 25.67
N GLY A 76 0.20 3.73 26.78
CA GLY A 76 0.44 5.10 27.15
C GLY A 76 1.84 5.31 27.75
N LYS A 77 2.47 6.43 27.43
CA LYS A 77 3.71 6.87 28.07
C LYS A 77 3.46 7.61 29.36
N ALA A 78 4.47 7.66 30.20
CA ALA A 78 4.46 8.46 31.42
C ALA A 78 5.86 8.99 31.74
N LYS A 79 5.96 10.25 32.18
CA LYS A 79 7.14 10.80 32.85
C LYS A 79 7.33 10.17 34.22
N SER A 80 6.22 9.84 34.90
CA SER A 80 6.15 9.06 36.13
C SER A 80 4.99 8.09 36.01
N LEU A 81 5.28 6.79 35.88
CA LEU A 81 4.28 5.73 35.78
C LEU A 81 3.28 5.80 36.93
N LYS A 82 3.78 5.99 38.18
CA LYS A 82 2.93 6.07 39.35
C LYS A 82 1.96 7.24 39.32
N ASN A 83 2.39 8.42 38.89
CA ASN A 83 1.54 9.60 38.82
C ASN A 83 0.50 9.48 37.70
N ARG A 84 0.91 9.05 36.51
CA ARG A 84 0.04 8.91 35.33
C ARG A 84 -1.04 7.87 35.55
N VAL A 85 -0.69 6.67 35.97
CA VAL A 85 -1.65 5.60 36.23
C VAL A 85 -2.51 5.91 37.45
N GLY A 86 -1.97 6.67 38.42
CA GLY A 86 -2.73 7.16 39.57
C GLY A 86 -3.92 8.05 39.20
N SER A 87 -3.92 8.75 38.08
CA SER A 87 -5.08 9.49 37.61
C SER A 87 -6.27 8.56 37.29
N TYR A 88 -6.03 7.40 36.70
CA TYR A 88 -7.05 6.37 36.43
C TYR A 88 -7.50 5.66 37.71
N ALA A 89 -6.58 5.39 38.62
CA ALA A 89 -6.87 4.68 39.89
C ALA A 89 -7.64 5.51 40.89
N ARG A 90 -7.67 6.84 40.79
CA ARG A 90 -8.33 7.76 41.74
C ARG A 90 -9.80 8.09 41.39
N GLY A 91 -10.30 7.56 40.26
CA GLY A 91 -11.71 7.78 39.86
C GLY A 91 -12.01 9.24 39.47
N GLN A 92 -11.05 9.96 38.92
CA GLN A 92 -11.28 11.31 38.35
C GLN A 92 -12.25 11.22 37.18
N ALA A 93 -12.95 12.31 36.87
CA ALA A 93 -13.78 12.38 35.69
C ALA A 93 -12.90 12.24 34.44
N HIS A 94 -13.19 11.27 33.60
CA HIS A 94 -12.49 10.99 32.37
C HIS A 94 -13.42 11.18 31.17
N SER A 95 -12.85 11.38 29.97
CA SER A 95 -13.63 11.30 28.74
C SER A 95 -14.27 9.92 28.59
N ASN A 96 -15.41 9.82 27.89
CA ASN A 96 -16.13 8.55 27.68
C ASN A 96 -15.19 7.45 27.13
N ARG A 97 -14.25 7.79 26.25
CA ARG A 97 -13.22 6.89 25.72
C ARG A 97 -12.37 6.27 26.83
N ILE A 98 -11.83 7.11 27.73
CA ILE A 98 -10.98 6.66 28.84
C ILE A 98 -11.81 5.87 29.86
N ALA A 99 -13.04 6.29 30.15
CA ALA A 99 -13.94 5.56 31.03
C ALA A 99 -14.25 4.15 30.50
N ARG A 100 -14.48 3.99 29.20
CA ARG A 100 -14.69 2.66 28.56
C ARG A 100 -13.41 1.83 28.58
N MET A 101 -12.26 2.40 28.26
CA MET A 101 -10.98 1.72 28.39
C MET A 101 -10.77 1.18 29.81
N ILE A 102 -11.03 2.00 30.84
CA ILE A 102 -10.96 1.58 32.24
C ILE A 102 -11.94 0.44 32.51
N ALA A 103 -13.21 0.55 32.06
CA ALA A 103 -14.24 -0.46 32.26
C ALA A 103 -13.89 -1.83 31.65
N GLU A 104 -13.18 -1.85 30.53
CA GLU A 104 -12.75 -3.07 29.84
C GLU A 104 -11.41 -3.62 30.37
N THR A 105 -10.65 -2.84 31.15
CA THR A 105 -9.33 -3.24 31.65
C THR A 105 -9.43 -4.38 32.67
N SER A 106 -8.80 -5.52 32.34
CA SER A 106 -8.72 -6.72 33.19
C SER A 106 -7.32 -6.94 33.75
N SER A 107 -6.28 -6.44 33.07
CA SER A 107 -4.90 -6.49 33.54
C SER A 107 -4.06 -5.34 32.97
N MET A 108 -2.89 -5.14 33.56
CA MET A 108 -1.98 -4.09 33.16
C MET A 108 -0.52 -4.57 33.25
N GLU A 109 0.31 -4.13 32.29
CA GLU A 109 1.77 -4.29 32.34
C GLU A 109 2.46 -2.95 32.15
N PHE A 110 3.70 -2.86 32.59
CA PHE A 110 4.53 -1.67 32.39
C PHE A 110 5.98 -2.02 32.12
N VAL A 111 6.66 -1.09 31.44
CA VAL A 111 8.11 -1.13 31.19
C VAL A 111 8.70 0.21 31.61
N THR A 112 9.73 0.20 32.45
CA THR A 112 10.46 1.43 32.80
C THR A 112 11.49 1.74 31.72
N THR A 113 11.71 3.03 31.46
CA THR A 113 12.73 3.54 30.54
C THR A 113 13.69 4.45 31.29
N ALA A 114 14.89 4.70 30.74
CA ALA A 114 15.85 5.58 31.36
C ALA A 114 15.41 7.06 31.24
N THR A 115 14.72 7.41 30.14
CA THR A 115 14.28 8.78 29.85
C THR A 115 12.84 8.82 29.37
N GLU A 116 12.22 10.00 29.47
CA GLU A 116 10.90 10.26 28.90
C GLU A 116 10.89 10.18 27.36
N THR A 117 11.99 10.55 26.72
CA THR A 117 12.21 10.41 25.29
C THR A 117 12.15 8.95 24.83
N GLU A 118 12.79 8.06 25.58
CA GLU A 118 12.71 6.61 25.32
C GLU A 118 11.29 6.09 25.50
N ALA A 119 10.57 6.59 26.52
CA ALA A 119 9.17 6.24 26.74
C ALA A 119 8.30 6.64 25.53
N LEU A 120 8.48 7.83 24.98
CA LEU A 120 7.76 8.31 23.80
C LEU A 120 8.01 7.42 22.56
N LEU A 121 9.26 7.09 22.29
CA LEU A 121 9.62 6.24 21.16
C LEU A 121 9.10 4.80 21.33
N LEU A 122 9.17 4.27 22.55
CA LEU A 122 8.65 2.95 22.86
C LEU A 122 7.12 2.89 22.74
N GLU A 123 6.40 3.91 23.22
CA GLU A 123 4.95 4.04 23.07
C GLU A 123 4.55 4.01 21.59
N ALA A 124 5.16 4.86 20.75
CA ALA A 124 4.86 4.92 19.32
C ALA A 124 5.10 3.58 18.62
N ASN A 125 6.19 2.90 18.95
CA ASN A 125 6.51 1.58 18.40
C ASN A 125 5.49 0.52 18.83
N LEU A 126 5.13 0.48 20.11
CA LEU A 126 4.13 -0.47 20.64
C LEU A 126 2.74 -0.21 20.06
N ILE A 127 2.31 1.05 19.89
CA ILE A 127 1.05 1.37 19.24
C ILE A 127 1.03 0.84 17.80
N LYS A 128 2.13 1.02 17.07
CA LYS A 128 2.26 0.54 15.69
C LYS A 128 2.20 -0.98 15.58
N GLN A 129 2.88 -1.68 16.49
CA GLN A 129 2.94 -3.15 16.51
C GLN A 129 1.61 -3.79 16.98
N LEU A 130 1.07 -3.31 18.09
CA LEU A 130 -0.06 -3.92 18.80
C LEU A 130 -1.41 -3.40 18.34
N LYS A 131 -1.45 -2.22 17.69
CA LYS A 131 -2.66 -1.57 17.14
C LYS A 131 -3.81 -1.49 18.16
N PRO A 132 -3.56 -0.96 19.37
CA PRO A 132 -4.52 -0.98 20.45
C PRO A 132 -5.76 -0.16 20.11
N ARG A 133 -6.93 -0.64 20.58
CA ARG A 133 -8.24 -0.12 20.18
C ARG A 133 -8.47 1.34 20.58
N TYR A 134 -7.95 1.77 21.72
CA TYR A 134 -8.16 3.10 22.29
C TYR A 134 -7.05 4.12 21.97
N ASN A 135 -6.05 3.76 21.16
CA ASN A 135 -5.03 4.69 20.67
C ASN A 135 -5.37 5.25 19.29
N VAL A 136 -4.76 6.37 18.96
CA VAL A 136 -4.70 6.85 17.56
C VAL A 136 -3.87 5.88 16.74
N LEU A 137 -4.36 5.47 15.57
CA LEU A 137 -3.67 4.53 14.70
C LEU A 137 -3.38 5.16 13.33
N LEU A 138 -2.11 5.19 12.97
CA LEU A 138 -1.69 5.48 11.60
C LEU A 138 -1.78 4.19 10.78
N ARG A 139 -2.77 4.09 9.89
CA ARG A 139 -3.04 2.86 9.13
C ARG A 139 -2.20 2.70 7.87
N ASP A 140 -1.77 3.80 7.25
CA ASP A 140 -0.97 3.79 6.02
C ASP A 140 0.53 3.91 6.34
N ASP A 141 1.15 2.76 6.58
CA ASP A 141 2.54 2.63 7.03
C ASP A 141 3.51 2.32 5.88
N LYS A 142 3.13 2.58 4.64
CA LYS A 142 4.04 2.37 3.50
C LYS A 142 5.18 3.39 3.56
N SER A 143 6.43 2.91 3.49
CA SER A 143 7.60 3.77 3.38
C SER A 143 7.47 4.67 2.14
N LEU A 144 7.88 5.93 2.28
CA LEU A 144 7.87 6.88 1.17
C LEU A 144 8.96 6.54 0.15
N PRO A 145 8.73 6.74 -1.14
CA PRO A 145 9.74 6.50 -2.17
C PRO A 145 10.76 7.64 -2.26
N TYR A 146 11.96 7.29 -2.73
CA TYR A 146 13.11 8.17 -2.96
C TYR A 146 13.63 8.00 -4.38
N ILE A 147 14.35 9.00 -4.87
CA ILE A 147 15.25 8.87 -6.01
C ILE A 147 16.65 8.58 -5.46
N LEU A 148 17.26 7.50 -5.89
CA LEU A 148 18.65 7.16 -5.57
C LEU A 148 19.52 7.41 -6.80
N LEU A 149 20.52 8.25 -6.65
CA LEU A 149 21.66 8.35 -7.56
C LEU A 149 22.77 7.46 -7.01
N THR A 150 23.01 6.32 -7.67
CA THR A 150 23.94 5.30 -7.15
C THR A 150 25.40 5.78 -7.22
N ALA A 151 26.26 5.28 -6.30
CA ALA A 151 27.67 5.58 -6.26
C ALA A 151 28.58 4.33 -6.36
N GLU A 152 28.01 3.15 -6.61
CA GLU A 152 28.75 1.88 -6.59
C GLU A 152 29.39 1.53 -7.94
N HIS A 153 28.99 2.22 -9.01
CA HIS A 153 29.45 1.95 -10.38
C HIS A 153 30.05 3.21 -11.01
N ALA A 154 31.05 3.04 -11.92
CA ALA A 154 31.69 4.16 -12.63
C ALA A 154 30.72 5.03 -13.43
N ALA A 155 29.61 4.45 -13.92
CA ALA A 155 28.49 5.18 -14.48
C ALA A 155 27.29 5.12 -13.52
N PRO A 156 27.11 6.10 -12.61
CA PRO A 156 25.95 6.19 -11.71
C PRO A 156 24.61 6.13 -12.45
N GLN A 157 23.61 5.52 -11.82
CA GLN A 157 22.24 5.42 -12.36
C GLN A 157 21.23 6.15 -11.47
N LEU A 158 20.15 6.63 -12.08
CA LEU A 158 18.97 7.11 -11.36
C LEU A 158 17.96 6.00 -11.23
N VAL A 159 17.62 5.63 -9.97
CA VAL A 159 16.65 4.58 -9.69
C VAL A 159 15.66 5.00 -8.61
N LYS A 160 14.46 4.44 -8.70
CA LYS A 160 13.48 4.50 -7.60
C LYS A 160 13.96 3.62 -6.45
N HIS A 161 13.91 4.14 -5.24
CA HIS A 161 14.24 3.39 -4.03
C HIS A 161 13.11 3.49 -3.01
N ARG A 162 12.82 2.40 -2.32
CA ARG A 162 11.86 2.35 -1.23
C ARG A 162 12.39 1.46 -0.10
N GLY A 163 12.13 1.83 1.14
CA GLY A 163 12.58 1.06 2.30
C GLY A 163 13.95 1.49 2.83
N ALA A 164 14.68 0.58 3.49
CA ALA A 164 15.95 0.88 4.15
C ALA A 164 17.05 1.32 3.17
N ARG A 165 17.78 2.40 3.49
CA ARG A 165 18.85 2.98 2.67
C ARG A 165 20.14 2.15 2.75
N LYS A 166 20.15 0.94 2.20
CA LYS A 166 21.29 0.03 2.25
C LYS A 166 22.30 0.21 1.11
N ARG A 167 21.89 0.79 -0.02
CA ARG A 167 22.75 1.01 -1.18
C ARG A 167 23.55 2.30 -1.02
N LYS A 168 24.80 2.30 -1.47
CA LYS A 168 25.63 3.52 -1.49
C LYS A 168 25.16 4.47 -2.58
N GLY A 169 25.04 5.76 -2.25
CA GLY A 169 24.61 6.80 -3.18
C GLY A 169 23.87 7.93 -2.49
N ASP A 170 23.45 8.90 -3.29
CA ASP A 170 22.72 10.08 -2.82
C ASP A 170 21.22 9.83 -2.92
N TYR A 171 20.53 9.95 -1.79
CA TYR A 171 19.08 9.76 -1.68
C TYR A 171 18.37 11.11 -1.67
N TYR A 172 17.48 11.31 -2.63
CA TYR A 172 16.66 12.52 -2.74
C TYR A 172 15.20 12.18 -2.46
N GLY A 173 14.55 12.86 -1.55
CA GLY A 173 13.17 12.61 -1.07
C GLY A 173 13.00 13.00 0.40
N PRO A 174 11.91 12.60 1.02
CA PRO A 174 10.88 11.68 0.49
C PRO A 174 9.97 12.31 -0.56
N PHE A 175 9.47 11.52 -1.50
CA PHE A 175 8.42 11.91 -2.42
C PHE A 175 7.07 11.41 -1.91
N ALA A 176 6.00 12.17 -2.20
CA ALA A 176 4.67 11.83 -1.75
C ALA A 176 4.13 10.54 -2.39
N SER A 177 4.47 10.27 -3.65
CA SER A 177 3.98 9.11 -4.38
C SER A 177 5.01 8.52 -5.34
N VAL A 178 4.82 7.25 -5.70
CA VAL A 178 5.61 6.55 -6.72
C VAL A 178 5.47 7.22 -8.10
N TRP A 179 4.27 7.70 -8.43
CA TRP A 179 4.03 8.43 -9.67
C TRP A 179 4.90 9.70 -9.76
N ALA A 180 5.01 10.47 -8.67
CA ALA A 180 5.87 11.65 -8.59
C ALA A 180 7.35 11.30 -8.83
N VAL A 181 7.85 10.21 -8.23
CA VAL A 181 9.21 9.72 -8.46
C VAL A 181 9.43 9.33 -9.91
N ASN A 182 8.56 8.51 -10.48
CA ASN A 182 8.70 8.05 -11.86
C ASN A 182 8.66 9.23 -12.85
N ARG A 183 7.77 10.19 -12.63
CA ARG A 183 7.68 11.40 -13.43
C ARG A 183 8.96 12.23 -13.34
N THR A 184 9.50 12.42 -12.13
CA THR A 184 10.76 13.15 -11.91
C THR A 184 11.93 12.42 -12.55
N ILE A 185 12.07 11.11 -12.38
CA ILE A 185 13.11 10.30 -13.03
C ILE A 185 13.03 10.43 -14.56
N ASN A 186 11.83 10.31 -15.15
CA ASN A 186 11.64 10.47 -16.60
C ASN A 186 12.07 11.87 -17.11
N ALA A 187 11.80 12.92 -16.35
CA ALA A 187 12.23 14.27 -16.72
C ALA A 187 13.74 14.47 -16.54
N LEU A 188 14.33 13.92 -15.45
CA LEU A 188 15.79 13.93 -15.25
C LEU A 188 16.53 13.15 -16.32
N GLN A 189 16.00 12.02 -16.79
CA GLN A 189 16.57 11.27 -17.91
C GLN A 189 16.58 12.08 -19.21
N ARG A 190 15.53 12.88 -19.46
CA ARG A 190 15.50 13.77 -20.64
C ARG A 190 16.47 14.95 -20.52
N ALA A 191 16.67 15.44 -19.29
CA ALA A 191 17.52 16.60 -19.03
C ALA A 191 19.01 16.25 -18.98
N PHE A 192 19.35 15.14 -18.31
CA PHE A 192 20.75 14.76 -18.01
C PHE A 192 21.20 13.47 -18.68
N LEU A 193 20.34 12.78 -19.42
CA LEU A 193 20.64 11.57 -20.20
C LEU A 193 21.34 10.46 -19.37
N LEU A 194 21.06 10.39 -18.07
CA LEU A 194 21.64 9.37 -17.20
C LEU A 194 20.96 8.01 -17.40
N ARG A 195 21.75 6.94 -17.23
CA ARG A 195 21.24 5.58 -17.33
C ARG A 195 20.27 5.24 -16.19
N SER A 196 19.30 4.40 -16.48
CA SER A 196 18.42 3.77 -15.49
C SER A 196 18.52 2.24 -15.48
N CYS A 197 19.28 1.64 -16.44
CA CYS A 197 19.47 0.20 -16.50
C CYS A 197 20.35 -0.31 -15.35
N ASN A 198 20.13 -1.54 -14.92
CA ASN A 198 20.94 -2.20 -13.89
C ASN A 198 22.36 -2.54 -14.42
N ASP A 199 23.27 -2.82 -13.49
CA ASP A 199 24.68 -3.04 -13.81
C ASP A 199 24.90 -4.27 -14.70
N SER A 200 24.17 -5.37 -14.43
CA SER A 200 24.23 -6.57 -15.25
C SER A 200 23.82 -6.32 -16.71
N TYR A 201 22.83 -5.43 -16.92
CA TYR A 201 22.40 -5.06 -18.27
C TYR A 201 23.43 -4.13 -18.95
N PHE A 202 24.05 -3.25 -18.18
CA PHE A 202 25.11 -2.35 -18.62
C PHE A 202 26.35 -3.12 -19.11
N GLU A 203 26.84 -4.07 -18.34
CA GLU A 203 28.05 -4.85 -18.60
C GLU A 203 27.95 -5.77 -19.82
N ASN A 204 26.73 -6.21 -20.15
CA ASN A 204 26.50 -7.17 -21.24
C ASN A 204 26.06 -6.50 -22.55
N ARG A 205 26.15 -5.16 -22.67
CA ARG A 205 25.77 -4.44 -23.88
C ARG A 205 26.91 -4.33 -24.86
N THR A 206 26.61 -4.69 -26.12
CA THR A 206 27.52 -4.57 -27.27
C THR A 206 27.07 -3.55 -28.31
N ARG A 207 25.85 -3.02 -28.18
CA ARG A 207 25.29 -2.00 -29.06
C ARG A 207 24.36 -1.05 -28.28
N PRO A 208 24.20 0.22 -28.74
CA PRO A 208 23.28 1.17 -28.09
C PRO A 208 21.85 0.62 -27.97
N CYS A 209 21.21 0.85 -26.81
CA CYS A 209 19.86 0.41 -26.57
C CYS A 209 18.81 1.44 -27.04
N LEU A 210 17.52 1.07 -26.94
CA LEU A 210 16.43 1.95 -27.31
C LEU A 210 16.48 3.30 -26.57
N LEU A 211 16.87 3.33 -25.28
CA LEU A 211 16.96 4.59 -24.53
C LEU A 211 17.97 5.56 -25.11
N PHE A 212 19.09 5.08 -25.64
CA PHE A 212 20.03 5.91 -26.39
C PHE A 212 19.39 6.44 -27.67
N GLN A 213 18.75 5.56 -28.44
CA GLN A 213 18.12 5.93 -29.71
C GLN A 213 17.04 6.99 -29.56
N ILE A 214 16.23 6.91 -28.48
CA ILE A 214 15.18 7.90 -28.17
C ILE A 214 15.69 9.08 -27.32
N LYS A 215 17.01 9.26 -27.21
CA LYS A 215 17.68 10.38 -26.51
C LYS A 215 17.27 10.50 -25.03
N ARG A 216 17.20 9.37 -24.31
CA ARG A 216 16.96 9.31 -22.87
C ARG A 216 18.15 8.77 -22.07
N CYS A 217 19.22 8.37 -22.75
CA CYS A 217 20.46 7.91 -22.16
C CYS A 217 21.59 8.32 -23.08
N SER A 218 22.74 8.70 -22.53
CA SER A 218 23.94 9.07 -23.29
C SER A 218 24.77 7.88 -23.78
N GLY A 219 24.38 6.62 -23.43
CA GLY A 219 25.01 5.41 -23.92
C GLY A 219 26.40 5.10 -23.32
N PRO A 220 26.64 5.29 -22.01
CA PRO A 220 27.97 5.03 -21.43
C PRO A 220 28.37 3.55 -21.48
N CYS A 221 27.39 2.62 -21.62
CA CYS A 221 27.67 1.18 -21.73
C CYS A 221 28.28 0.76 -23.06
N THR A 222 28.19 1.57 -24.12
CA THR A 222 28.74 1.34 -25.46
C THR A 222 29.72 2.40 -25.87
N HIS A 223 30.23 3.20 -24.92
CA HIS A 223 31.22 4.26 -25.11
C HIS A 223 30.78 5.37 -26.06
N GLU A 224 29.48 5.64 -26.17
CA GLU A 224 28.95 6.76 -26.97
C GLU A 224 29.20 8.12 -26.30
N ILE A 225 29.60 8.12 -25.03
CA ILE A 225 30.01 9.26 -24.23
C ILE A 225 31.26 8.89 -23.43
N SER A 226 32.18 9.85 -23.22
CA SER A 226 33.37 9.64 -22.38
C SER A 226 32.96 9.56 -20.89
N SER A 227 33.83 8.98 -20.06
CA SER A 227 33.61 8.88 -18.61
C SER A 227 33.58 10.25 -17.97
N GLU A 228 34.39 11.19 -18.43
CA GLU A 228 34.47 12.57 -17.92
C GLU A 228 33.20 13.36 -18.24
N GLU A 229 32.72 13.26 -19.49
CA GLU A 229 31.43 13.89 -19.88
C GLU A 229 30.26 13.31 -19.13
N TYR A 230 30.23 11.99 -18.96
CA TYR A 230 29.17 11.34 -18.13
C TYR A 230 29.20 11.81 -16.68
N ALA A 231 30.39 11.93 -16.07
CA ALA A 231 30.55 12.44 -14.71
C ALA A 231 30.10 13.90 -14.60
N SER A 232 30.28 14.73 -15.64
CA SER A 232 29.71 16.07 -15.69
C SER A 232 28.18 16.08 -15.66
N LEU A 233 27.52 15.23 -16.45
CA LEU A 233 26.06 15.07 -16.43
C LEU A 233 25.55 14.61 -15.06
N VAL A 234 26.27 13.69 -14.41
CA VAL A 234 25.97 13.24 -13.04
C VAL A 234 26.08 14.40 -12.03
N SER A 235 27.13 15.23 -12.15
CA SER A 235 27.33 16.40 -11.30
C SER A 235 26.23 17.45 -11.48
N GLU A 236 25.77 17.68 -12.70
CA GLU A 236 24.64 18.57 -13.00
C GLU A 236 23.34 18.05 -12.39
N ALA A 237 23.05 16.76 -12.55
CA ALA A 237 21.87 16.14 -11.95
C ALA A 237 21.91 16.21 -10.41
N ARG A 238 23.09 15.98 -9.81
CA ARG A 238 23.31 16.13 -8.36
C ARG A 238 23.06 17.57 -7.91
N ALA A 239 23.60 18.55 -8.63
CA ALA A 239 23.40 19.96 -8.34
C ALA A 239 21.92 20.37 -8.43
N PHE A 240 21.22 19.91 -9.46
CA PHE A 240 19.79 20.15 -9.63
C PHE A 240 18.96 19.56 -8.47
N LEU A 241 19.19 18.28 -8.15
CA LEU A 241 18.48 17.57 -7.07
C LEU A 241 18.85 18.13 -5.68
N SER A 242 20.03 18.75 -5.53
CA SER A 242 20.46 19.45 -4.30
C SER A 242 19.98 20.90 -4.22
N GLY A 243 19.00 21.33 -5.04
CA GLY A 243 18.38 22.66 -4.97
C GLY A 243 19.05 23.76 -5.79
N LYS A 244 20.18 23.51 -6.42
CA LYS A 244 20.87 24.49 -7.30
C LYS A 244 20.25 24.57 -8.70
N SER A 245 18.93 24.41 -8.77
CA SER A 245 18.19 24.28 -10.03
C SER A 245 18.30 25.52 -10.93
N ASN A 246 18.31 26.72 -10.34
CA ASN A 246 18.46 27.97 -11.10
C ASN A 246 19.84 28.11 -11.74
N ALA A 247 20.91 27.78 -11.01
CA ALA A 247 22.26 27.81 -11.55
C ALA A 247 22.45 26.81 -12.71
N VAL A 248 21.89 25.60 -12.57
CA VAL A 248 21.92 24.57 -13.63
C VAL A 248 21.15 25.07 -14.86
N LYS A 249 19.95 25.64 -14.68
CA LYS A 249 19.15 26.18 -15.80
C LYS A 249 19.85 27.35 -16.49
N GLN A 250 20.43 28.25 -15.71
CA GLN A 250 21.16 29.40 -16.26
C GLN A 250 22.33 28.95 -17.13
N ARG A 251 23.13 27.99 -16.67
CA ARG A 251 24.23 27.43 -17.46
C ARG A 251 23.75 26.79 -18.76
N ILE A 252 22.70 25.97 -18.70
CA ILE A 252 22.12 25.37 -19.93
C ILE A 252 21.57 26.45 -20.88
N THR A 253 21.07 27.56 -20.35
CA THR A 253 20.60 28.71 -21.16
C THR A 253 21.77 29.41 -21.85
N GLU A 254 22.87 29.61 -21.13
CA GLU A 254 24.09 30.19 -21.70
C GLU A 254 24.67 29.28 -22.79
N GLU A 255 24.75 27.95 -22.55
CA GLU A 255 25.16 26.97 -23.58
C GLU A 255 24.23 26.97 -24.80
N MET A 256 22.93 27.15 -24.60
CA MET A 256 21.95 27.23 -25.70
C MET A 256 22.19 28.47 -26.55
N GLN A 257 22.44 29.62 -25.91
CA GLN A 257 22.69 30.88 -26.61
C GLN A 257 24.00 30.80 -27.40
N GLN A 258 25.07 30.31 -26.76
CA GLN A 258 26.36 30.12 -27.45
C GLN A 258 26.23 29.20 -28.66
N ALA A 259 25.56 28.05 -28.52
CA ALA A 259 25.34 27.12 -29.63
C ALA A 259 24.51 27.77 -30.77
N ALA A 260 23.58 28.66 -30.44
CA ALA A 260 22.82 29.40 -31.45
C ALA A 260 23.66 30.46 -32.18
N GLU A 261 24.58 31.15 -31.47
CA GLU A 261 25.52 32.08 -32.06
C GLU A 261 26.55 31.40 -32.98
N GLU A 262 26.97 30.17 -32.56
CA GLU A 262 27.86 29.32 -33.38
C GLU A 262 27.13 28.61 -34.53
N LEU A 263 25.82 28.87 -34.73
CA LEU A 263 24.94 28.23 -35.71
C LEU A 263 24.81 26.70 -35.56
N GLU A 264 25.11 26.18 -34.37
CA GLU A 264 24.93 24.77 -34.00
C GLU A 264 23.49 24.50 -33.55
N PHE A 265 22.53 24.63 -34.44
CA PHE A 265 21.09 24.59 -34.10
C PHE A 265 20.64 23.30 -33.47
N GLU A 266 21.24 22.17 -33.79
CA GLU A 266 20.91 20.89 -33.12
C GLU A 266 21.36 20.86 -31.67
N ARG A 267 22.49 21.48 -31.32
CA ARG A 267 22.99 21.63 -29.97
C ARG A 267 22.11 22.60 -29.20
N ALA A 268 21.74 23.73 -29.77
CA ALA A 268 20.80 24.69 -29.18
C ALA A 268 19.43 24.06 -28.93
N ALA A 269 18.90 23.27 -29.86
CA ALA A 269 17.63 22.55 -29.68
C ALA A 269 17.71 21.52 -28.54
N ARG A 270 18.81 20.80 -28.37
CA ARG A 270 19.02 19.89 -27.25
C ARG A 270 19.01 20.62 -25.91
N CYS A 271 19.67 21.77 -25.79
CA CYS A 271 19.68 22.59 -24.59
C CYS A 271 18.25 23.12 -24.26
N ARG A 272 17.50 23.57 -25.27
CA ARG A 272 16.10 23.98 -25.14
C ARG A 272 15.22 22.85 -24.59
N ASP A 273 15.36 21.65 -25.12
CA ASP A 273 14.57 20.48 -24.71
C ASP A 273 14.92 20.02 -23.29
N ARG A 274 16.21 20.14 -22.89
CA ARG A 274 16.68 19.95 -21.51
C ARG A 274 16.03 20.96 -20.55
N LEU A 275 16.01 22.25 -20.91
CA LEU A 275 15.36 23.30 -20.12
C LEU A 275 13.85 23.07 -19.97
N ALA A 276 13.18 22.66 -21.06
CA ALA A 276 11.76 22.31 -21.01
C ALA A 276 11.48 21.14 -20.06
N ALA A 277 12.32 20.09 -20.09
CA ALA A 277 12.20 18.94 -19.19
C ALA A 277 12.38 19.35 -17.71
N LEU A 278 13.38 20.18 -17.39
CA LEU A 278 13.62 20.67 -16.03
C LEU A 278 12.50 21.61 -15.55
N SER A 279 11.96 22.43 -16.43
CA SER A 279 10.85 23.34 -16.13
C SER A 279 9.54 22.57 -15.85
N ALA A 280 9.32 21.45 -16.54
CA ALA A 280 8.16 20.58 -16.31
C ALA A 280 8.18 19.91 -14.91
N ILE A 281 9.36 19.69 -14.31
CA ILE A 281 9.46 19.21 -12.92
C ILE A 281 8.94 20.27 -11.95
N GLN A 282 9.30 21.55 -12.17
CA GLN A 282 8.95 22.67 -11.28
C GLN A 282 7.53 23.20 -11.48
N GLY A 283 6.99 23.17 -12.69
CA GLY A 283 5.70 23.76 -13.03
C GLY A 283 4.47 23.09 -12.41
N VAL A 284 4.60 21.90 -11.87
CA VAL A 284 3.52 21.14 -11.18
C VAL A 284 3.54 21.38 -9.67
N GLN A 285 4.60 21.99 -9.15
CA GLN A 285 4.78 22.27 -7.73
C GLN A 285 4.25 23.69 -7.43
N GLY A 286 2.96 23.80 -7.14
CA GLY A 286 2.21 25.06 -7.08
C GLY A 286 2.66 26.10 -6.05
N ILE A 287 3.58 25.78 -5.12
CA ILE A 287 4.15 26.75 -4.15
C ILE A 287 5.60 26.40 -3.87
N ASN A 288 6.50 27.27 -4.30
CA ASN A 288 7.90 27.31 -3.82
C ASN A 288 7.99 28.39 -2.76
N THR A 289 8.44 28.03 -1.56
CA THR A 289 8.60 29.00 -0.47
C THR A 289 10.01 29.59 -0.50
N GLN A 290 10.12 30.88 -0.24
CA GLN A 290 11.43 31.53 -0.02
C GLN A 290 11.86 31.42 1.46
N SER A 291 10.95 31.04 2.36
CA SER A 291 11.15 31.06 3.81
C SER A 291 11.57 29.73 4.42
N VAL A 292 11.53 28.63 3.64
CA VAL A 292 11.78 27.29 4.17
C VAL A 292 12.62 26.47 3.21
N GLU A 293 13.87 26.22 3.59
CA GLU A 293 14.80 25.40 2.81
C GLU A 293 14.45 23.92 2.90
N GLU A 294 14.24 23.44 4.14
CA GLU A 294 13.88 22.06 4.43
C GLU A 294 12.83 22.02 5.53
N ALA A 295 11.64 21.50 5.24
CA ALA A 295 10.61 21.26 6.24
C ALA A 295 9.60 20.21 5.80
N ASP A 296 8.96 19.60 6.80
CA ASP A 296 7.68 18.91 6.62
C ASP A 296 6.59 19.76 7.28
N VAL A 297 5.50 19.98 6.54
CA VAL A 297 4.37 20.81 6.99
C VAL A 297 3.15 19.93 7.16
N PHE A 298 2.64 19.87 8.39
CA PHE A 298 1.48 19.06 8.74
C PHE A 298 0.30 19.97 9.07
N ALA A 299 -0.82 19.72 8.42
CA ALA A 299 -2.07 20.36 8.78
C ALA A 299 -3.16 19.30 9.00
N LEU A 300 -3.88 19.43 10.09
CA LEU A 300 -4.97 18.57 10.47
C LEU A 300 -6.30 19.31 10.36
N ASP A 301 -7.28 18.68 9.72
CA ASP A 301 -8.69 19.09 9.73
C ASP A 301 -9.56 17.96 10.27
N GLU A 302 -10.64 18.35 10.95
CA GLU A 302 -11.61 17.45 11.53
C GLU A 302 -13.01 17.82 11.02
N GLN A 303 -13.76 16.81 10.58
CA GLN A 303 -15.18 16.95 10.21
C GLN A 303 -15.93 15.67 10.58
N ALA A 304 -17.03 15.84 11.30
CA ALA A 304 -17.91 14.72 11.72
C ALA A 304 -17.15 13.60 12.46
N GLY A 305 -16.18 13.93 13.29
CA GLY A 305 -15.35 12.99 14.05
C GLY A 305 -14.35 12.20 13.19
N GLN A 306 -14.13 12.58 11.94
CA GLN A 306 -13.08 12.05 11.09
C GLN A 306 -11.96 13.07 10.93
N PHE A 307 -10.74 12.57 10.91
CA PHE A 307 -9.54 13.38 10.85
C PHE A 307 -8.79 13.18 9.54
N CYS A 308 -8.25 14.27 8.99
CA CYS A 308 -7.32 14.24 7.88
C CYS A 308 -6.06 15.01 8.25
N VAL A 309 -4.89 14.37 8.15
CA VAL A 309 -3.60 15.03 8.25
C VAL A 309 -2.98 15.11 6.87
N GLU A 310 -2.85 16.32 6.34
CA GLU A 310 -2.15 16.57 5.08
C GLU A 310 -0.70 16.91 5.38
N VAL A 311 0.22 16.26 4.68
CA VAL A 311 1.67 16.46 4.83
C VAL A 311 2.26 16.95 3.53
N PHE A 312 2.98 18.07 3.58
CA PHE A 312 3.77 18.59 2.45
C PHE A 312 5.25 18.47 2.76
N PHE A 313 6.02 18.03 1.78
CA PHE A 313 7.46 17.82 1.89
C PHE A 313 8.22 18.93 1.16
N PHE A 314 8.92 19.78 1.88
CA PHE A 314 9.78 20.81 1.32
C PHE A 314 11.24 20.41 1.49
N ARG A 315 12.00 20.39 0.40
CA ARG A 315 13.43 20.13 0.35
C ARG A 315 14.07 21.07 -0.67
N ASN A 316 15.16 21.72 -0.27
CA ASN A 316 15.89 22.64 -1.13
C ASN A 316 14.99 23.70 -1.76
N TRP A 317 14.15 24.35 -0.94
CA TRP A 317 13.17 25.38 -1.36
C TRP A 317 12.10 24.92 -2.33
N GLN A 318 11.97 23.62 -2.57
CA GLN A 318 11.02 23.02 -3.49
C GLN A 318 10.01 22.15 -2.77
N ASN A 319 8.77 22.20 -3.22
CA ASN A 319 7.74 21.28 -2.79
C ASN A 319 7.91 19.93 -3.52
N TRP A 320 8.21 18.85 -2.79
CA TRP A 320 8.40 17.51 -3.33
C TRP A 320 7.13 16.67 -3.28
N GLY A 321 5.99 17.31 -3.12
CA GLY A 321 4.68 16.73 -3.12
C GLY A 321 4.01 16.72 -1.75
N ASN A 322 2.77 16.24 -1.74
CA ASN A 322 1.92 16.18 -0.56
C ASN A 322 1.19 14.86 -0.48
N ARG A 323 0.76 14.50 0.72
CA ARG A 323 -0.02 13.30 0.96
C ARG A 323 -1.00 13.50 2.10
N ALA A 324 -2.25 13.07 1.85
CA ALA A 324 -3.29 13.02 2.86
C ALA A 324 -3.23 11.68 3.61
N TYR A 325 -3.34 11.75 4.94
CA TYR A 325 -3.47 10.61 5.84
C TYR A 325 -4.76 10.74 6.62
N PHE A 326 -5.38 9.61 6.91
CA PHE A 326 -6.64 9.57 7.66
C PHE A 326 -6.46 8.67 8.88
N PRO A 327 -5.89 9.21 9.97
CA PRO A 327 -5.70 8.44 11.19
C PRO A 327 -7.03 7.98 11.77
N LYS A 328 -7.07 6.78 12.35
CA LYS A 328 -8.20 6.35 13.16
C LYS A 328 -8.02 6.94 14.56
N ALA A 329 -8.94 7.77 14.96
CA ALA A 329 -8.98 8.36 16.28
C ALA A 329 -10.42 8.40 16.78
N ASP A 330 -10.58 8.41 18.09
CA ASP A 330 -11.88 8.60 18.73
C ASP A 330 -12.39 10.02 18.49
N LYS A 331 -13.69 10.18 18.24
CA LYS A 331 -14.33 11.48 18.01
C LYS A 331 -14.17 12.49 19.16
N SER A 332 -13.93 12.01 20.37
CA SER A 332 -13.71 12.84 21.56
C SER A 332 -12.28 13.37 21.69
N MET A 333 -11.36 12.96 20.80
CA MET A 333 -9.98 13.44 20.82
C MET A 333 -9.88 14.82 20.20
N THR A 334 -9.02 15.64 20.79
CA THR A 334 -8.71 16.97 20.23
C THR A 334 -7.76 16.90 19.05
N PRO A 335 -7.79 17.86 18.13
CA PRO A 335 -6.88 17.90 16.97
C PRO A 335 -5.39 17.86 17.34
N ASP A 336 -4.99 18.49 18.44
CA ASP A 336 -3.62 18.51 18.96
C ASP A 336 -3.19 17.12 19.47
N GLU A 337 -4.05 16.41 20.21
CA GLU A 337 -3.79 15.02 20.64
C GLU A 337 -3.62 14.07 19.44
N VAL A 338 -4.48 14.19 18.44
CA VAL A 338 -4.41 13.38 17.22
C VAL A 338 -3.14 13.70 16.45
N LEU A 339 -2.80 14.98 16.28
CA LEU A 339 -1.61 15.40 15.53
C LEU A 339 -0.30 14.97 16.24
N GLY A 340 -0.23 15.08 17.56
CA GLY A 340 0.92 14.61 18.35
C GLY A 340 1.13 13.11 18.22
N SER A 341 0.07 12.33 18.39
CA SER A 341 0.11 10.86 18.22
C SER A 341 0.46 10.44 16.79
N PHE A 342 -0.05 11.18 15.80
CA PHE A 342 0.28 10.96 14.39
C PHE A 342 1.76 11.17 14.11
N LEU A 343 2.33 12.28 14.57
CA LEU A 343 3.75 12.62 14.36
C LEU A 343 4.70 11.56 14.95
N ALA A 344 4.41 11.08 16.15
CA ALA A 344 5.21 10.04 16.81
C ALA A 344 5.28 8.76 15.95
N GLN A 345 4.14 8.33 15.41
CA GLN A 345 4.06 7.16 14.54
C GLN A 345 4.64 7.42 13.14
N PHE A 346 4.44 8.63 12.60
CA PHE A 346 4.90 9.00 11.27
C PHE A 346 6.42 8.97 11.16
N TYR A 347 7.12 9.50 12.16
CA TYR A 347 8.58 9.53 12.18
C TYR A 347 9.23 8.28 12.76
N ASP A 348 8.47 7.26 13.13
CA ASP A 348 9.04 6.00 13.63
C ASP A 348 10.00 5.34 12.62
N ASP A 349 9.69 5.39 11.33
CA ASP A 349 10.48 4.80 10.24
C ASP A 349 11.01 5.82 9.21
N LYS A 350 10.73 7.11 9.41
CA LYS A 350 11.10 8.18 8.48
C LYS A 350 12.12 9.15 9.09
N PRO A 351 13.08 9.65 8.30
CA PRO A 351 13.98 10.70 8.78
C PRO A 351 13.21 12.00 8.95
N ALA A 352 13.44 12.67 10.09
CA ALA A 352 12.90 13.99 10.34
C ALA A 352 13.74 15.09 9.64
N PRO A 353 13.11 16.10 9.04
CA PRO A 353 13.80 17.29 8.55
C PRO A 353 14.21 18.20 9.72
N ARG A 354 15.00 19.23 9.43
CA ARG A 354 15.40 20.22 10.46
C ARG A 354 14.22 21.00 11.04
N VAL A 355 13.17 21.24 10.23
CA VAL A 355 12.00 22.02 10.63
C VAL A 355 10.73 21.22 10.36
N ILE A 356 9.86 21.18 11.37
CA ILE A 356 8.51 20.62 11.27
C ILE A 356 7.53 21.74 11.61
N LEU A 357 6.60 22.02 10.70
CA LEU A 357 5.57 23.04 10.89
C LEU A 357 4.21 22.37 11.09
N LEU A 358 3.48 22.81 12.11
CA LEU A 358 2.21 22.22 12.52
C LEU A 358 1.08 23.24 12.45
N SER A 359 -0.13 22.77 12.12
CA SER A 359 -1.36 23.59 12.18
C SER A 359 -1.85 23.84 13.60
N HIS A 360 -1.53 22.96 14.56
CA HIS A 360 -1.92 23.03 15.96
C HIS A 360 -0.68 22.86 16.85
N GLU A 361 -0.66 23.53 17.98
CA GLU A 361 0.33 23.28 19.01
C GLU A 361 0.06 21.91 19.65
N ILE A 362 1.09 21.12 19.87
CA ILE A 362 0.98 19.81 20.53
C ILE A 362 1.64 19.89 21.91
N GLU A 363 1.09 19.21 22.91
CA GLU A 363 1.53 19.27 24.31
C GLU A 363 3.03 18.90 24.46
N ASP A 364 3.48 17.87 23.73
CA ASP A 364 4.84 17.31 23.84
C ASP A 364 5.80 17.80 22.74
N ALA A 365 5.61 18.98 22.16
CA ALA A 365 6.42 19.47 21.04
C ALA A 365 7.94 19.47 21.32
N GLU A 366 8.35 19.92 22.50
CA GLU A 366 9.77 19.95 22.89
C GLU A 366 10.34 18.54 23.08
N LEU A 367 9.59 17.65 23.73
CA LEU A 367 9.98 16.26 23.93
C LEU A 367 10.11 15.52 22.59
N MET A 368 9.15 15.74 21.69
CA MET A 368 9.17 15.18 20.33
C MET A 368 10.38 15.69 19.54
N ALA A 369 10.65 16.99 19.59
CA ALA A 369 11.81 17.59 18.94
C ALA A 369 13.14 17.01 19.46
N ALA A 370 13.25 16.81 20.78
CA ALA A 370 14.41 16.18 21.40
C ALA A 370 14.58 14.71 20.95
N ALA A 371 13.49 13.94 20.93
CA ALA A 371 13.48 12.55 20.48
C ALA A 371 13.92 12.42 19.02
N LEU A 372 13.36 13.24 18.14
CA LEU A 372 13.69 13.25 16.73
C LEU A 372 15.12 13.75 16.47
N SER A 373 15.60 14.73 17.23
CA SER A 373 16.99 15.22 17.12
C SER A 373 18.02 14.15 17.49
N THR A 374 17.76 13.39 18.55
CA THR A 374 18.63 12.28 18.97
C THR A 374 18.70 11.20 17.89
N ARG A 375 17.58 10.90 17.25
CA ARG A 375 17.49 9.87 16.24
C ARG A 375 18.08 10.24 14.88
N SER A 376 17.91 11.51 14.46
CA SER A 376 18.40 12.01 13.16
C SER A 376 19.82 12.58 13.22
N GLU A 377 20.46 12.61 14.40
CA GLU A 377 21.78 13.23 14.64
C GLU A 377 21.87 14.71 14.19
N THR A 378 20.70 15.34 14.01
CA THR A 378 20.57 16.74 13.61
C THR A 378 19.51 17.41 14.47
N ARG A 379 19.69 18.71 14.75
CA ARG A 379 18.70 19.46 15.50
C ARG A 379 17.39 19.57 14.70
N VAL A 380 16.31 19.09 15.31
CA VAL A 380 14.93 19.18 14.79
C VAL A 380 14.16 20.21 15.60
N GLU A 381 13.47 21.11 14.92
CA GLU A 381 12.62 22.13 15.52
C GLU A 381 11.17 21.92 15.08
N ILE A 382 10.25 21.95 16.05
CA ILE A 382 8.80 21.82 15.81
C ILE A 382 8.12 23.13 16.16
N HIS A 383 7.37 23.70 15.23
CA HIS A 383 6.71 25.00 15.40
C HIS A 383 5.27 24.98 14.91
N ALA A 384 4.38 25.67 15.62
CA ALA A 384 3.03 26.02 15.16
C ALA A 384 2.95 27.55 14.93
N PRO A 385 3.40 28.07 13.77
CA PRO A 385 3.51 29.50 13.52
C PRO A 385 2.14 30.16 13.44
N GLN A 386 2.01 31.31 14.11
CA GLN A 386 0.76 32.09 14.19
C GLN A 386 0.70 33.22 13.16
N ARG A 387 1.83 33.62 12.53
CA ARG A 387 1.90 34.74 11.58
C ARG A 387 3.06 34.59 10.57
N GLY A 388 3.05 35.41 9.53
CA GLY A 388 4.07 35.45 8.49
C GLY A 388 3.90 34.33 7.43
N GLU A 389 4.90 34.18 6.54
CA GLU A 389 4.87 33.23 5.42
C GLU A 389 4.67 31.78 5.86
N ARG A 390 5.28 31.37 6.98
CA ARG A 390 5.11 30.02 7.52
C ARG A 390 3.66 29.72 7.91
N ARG A 391 2.93 30.72 8.41
CA ARG A 391 1.50 30.61 8.70
C ARG A 391 0.68 30.50 7.42
N GLN A 392 0.97 31.31 6.40
CA GLN A 392 0.30 31.22 5.09
C GLN A 392 0.51 29.83 4.45
N LEU A 393 1.69 29.27 4.61
CA LEU A 393 1.99 27.91 4.15
C LEU A 393 1.11 26.88 4.86
N ILE A 394 0.98 26.97 6.18
CA ILE A 394 0.08 26.09 6.95
C ILE A 394 -1.38 26.25 6.50
N GLU A 395 -1.85 27.46 6.28
CA GLU A 395 -3.22 27.72 5.82
C GLU A 395 -3.49 27.12 4.43
N TYR A 396 -2.47 27.11 3.58
CA TYR A 396 -2.55 26.42 2.30
C TYR A 396 -2.65 24.89 2.48
N VAL A 397 -1.82 24.31 3.32
CA VAL A 397 -1.85 22.85 3.62
C VAL A 397 -3.18 22.47 4.28
N LEU A 398 -3.69 23.32 5.19
CA LEU A 398 -4.99 23.10 5.85
C LEU A 398 -6.17 23.10 4.86
N ARG A 399 -6.14 23.97 3.84
CA ARG A 399 -7.15 23.91 2.77
C ARG A 399 -7.12 22.59 2.04
N ASN A 400 -5.94 22.05 1.75
CA ASN A 400 -5.81 20.75 1.10
C ASN A 400 -6.33 19.62 2.01
N ALA A 401 -6.06 19.67 3.34
CA ALA A 401 -6.61 18.72 4.30
C ALA A 401 -8.15 18.73 4.30
N LYS A 402 -8.76 19.94 4.32
CA LYS A 402 -10.23 20.11 4.25
C LYS A 402 -10.83 19.53 2.98
N GLU A 403 -10.21 19.81 1.83
CA GLU A 403 -10.67 19.27 0.55
C GLU A 403 -10.52 17.74 0.47
N ALA A 404 -9.41 17.20 0.98
CA ALA A 404 -9.19 15.76 1.02
C ALA A 404 -10.22 15.06 1.91
N LEU A 405 -10.50 15.62 3.09
CA LEU A 405 -11.50 15.09 4.02
C LEU A 405 -12.92 15.20 3.43
N GLY A 406 -13.26 16.35 2.82
CA GLY A 406 -14.56 16.53 2.16
C GLY A 406 -14.78 15.53 1.02
N ARG A 407 -13.79 15.28 0.17
CA ARG A 407 -13.85 14.22 -0.86
C ARG A 407 -14.09 12.85 -0.25
N ARG A 408 -13.35 12.49 0.80
CA ARG A 408 -13.50 11.20 1.48
C ARG A 408 -14.90 11.01 2.08
N LEU A 409 -15.42 12.02 2.77
CA LEU A 409 -16.76 11.98 3.35
C LEU A 409 -17.84 11.84 2.28
N ALA A 410 -17.71 12.57 1.16
CA ALA A 410 -18.62 12.47 0.02
C ALA A 410 -18.56 11.06 -0.62
N ASP A 411 -17.38 10.50 -0.81
CA ASP A 411 -17.19 9.15 -1.36
C ASP A 411 -17.81 8.09 -0.42
N THR A 412 -17.59 8.19 0.89
CA THR A 412 -18.17 7.28 1.88
C THR A 412 -19.69 7.35 1.88
N ALA A 413 -20.28 8.55 1.90
CA ALA A 413 -21.72 8.74 1.84
C ALA A 413 -22.32 8.20 0.54
N SER A 414 -21.62 8.38 -0.59
CA SER A 414 -22.01 7.81 -1.88
C SER A 414 -21.99 6.28 -1.85
N GLN A 415 -20.95 5.65 -1.30
CA GLN A 415 -20.84 4.19 -1.18
C GLN A 415 -21.94 3.61 -0.29
N GLN A 416 -22.25 4.24 0.83
CA GLN A 416 -23.36 3.81 1.71
C GLN A 416 -24.71 3.85 0.97
N LYS A 417 -24.98 4.92 0.21
CA LYS A 417 -26.20 4.98 -0.63
C LYS A 417 -26.26 3.87 -1.65
N LEU A 418 -25.12 3.53 -2.29
CA LEU A 418 -25.05 2.43 -3.25
C LEU A 418 -25.31 1.08 -2.59
N LEU A 419 -24.80 0.83 -1.38
CA LEU A 419 -25.08 -0.41 -0.62
C LEU A 419 -26.54 -0.51 -0.19
N ILE A 420 -27.16 0.61 0.23
CA ILE A 420 -28.60 0.65 0.54
C ILE A 420 -29.40 0.31 -0.72
N SER A 421 -29.11 0.94 -1.85
CA SER A 421 -29.78 0.67 -3.13
C SER A 421 -29.59 -0.80 -3.55
N LEU A 422 -28.39 -1.37 -3.35
CA LEU A 422 -28.08 -2.77 -3.64
C LEU A 422 -28.92 -3.73 -2.77
N GLY A 423 -29.01 -3.46 -1.46
CA GLY A 423 -29.85 -4.23 -0.54
C GLY A 423 -31.32 -4.21 -0.96
N GLN A 424 -31.86 -3.05 -1.32
CA GLN A 424 -33.23 -2.88 -1.80
C GLN A 424 -33.48 -3.63 -3.11
N ALA A 425 -32.55 -3.50 -4.07
CA ALA A 425 -32.65 -4.15 -5.39
C ALA A 425 -32.70 -5.69 -5.28
N PHE A 426 -32.02 -6.27 -4.28
CA PHE A 426 -31.99 -7.71 -4.04
C PHE A 426 -32.93 -8.17 -2.93
N GLY A 427 -33.82 -7.27 -2.42
CA GLY A 427 -34.83 -7.63 -1.45
C GLY A 427 -34.26 -8.05 -0.08
N MET A 428 -33.11 -7.45 0.34
CA MET A 428 -32.51 -7.69 1.64
C MET A 428 -33.19 -6.82 2.71
N SER A 429 -33.31 -7.33 3.92
CA SER A 429 -33.92 -6.61 5.05
C SER A 429 -33.08 -5.44 5.56
N LYS A 430 -31.75 -5.51 5.34
CA LYS A 430 -30.77 -4.50 5.72
C LYS A 430 -29.77 -4.29 4.59
N ALA A 431 -29.18 -3.10 4.52
CA ALA A 431 -28.07 -2.84 3.60
C ALA A 431 -26.89 -3.79 3.92
N PRO A 432 -26.26 -4.43 2.92
CA PRO A 432 -25.14 -5.33 3.18
C PRO A 432 -23.93 -4.53 3.69
N LYS A 433 -23.32 -4.98 4.77
CA LYS A 433 -22.07 -4.43 5.30
C LYS A 433 -20.86 -4.98 4.56
N ARG A 434 -20.91 -6.25 4.12
CA ARG A 434 -19.87 -6.94 3.35
C ARG A 434 -20.47 -7.61 2.11
N VAL A 435 -19.94 -7.24 0.95
CA VAL A 435 -20.26 -7.85 -0.34
C VAL A 435 -19.02 -8.55 -0.86
N GLU A 436 -19.11 -9.84 -1.17
CA GLU A 436 -18.06 -10.61 -1.84
C GLU A 436 -18.47 -10.89 -3.30
N VAL A 437 -17.57 -10.68 -4.24
CA VAL A 437 -17.79 -10.96 -5.66
C VAL A 437 -16.78 -11.99 -6.14
N TYR A 438 -17.29 -13.03 -6.78
CA TYR A 438 -16.50 -14.16 -7.27
C TYR A 438 -16.50 -14.20 -8.78
N ASP A 439 -15.31 -14.24 -9.37
CA ASP A 439 -15.08 -14.39 -10.80
C ASP A 439 -14.10 -15.53 -11.08
N ASN A 440 -14.40 -16.33 -12.08
CA ASN A 440 -13.52 -17.38 -12.57
C ASN A 440 -12.85 -16.92 -13.87
N SER A 441 -11.53 -16.95 -13.89
CA SER A 441 -10.77 -16.66 -15.10
C SER A 441 -9.93 -17.86 -15.52
N HIS A 442 -10.14 -18.30 -16.76
CA HIS A 442 -9.30 -19.31 -17.40
C HIS A 442 -8.90 -18.83 -18.80
N ILE A 443 -7.67 -19.10 -19.19
CA ILE A 443 -7.20 -18.85 -20.56
C ILE A 443 -6.73 -20.19 -21.11
N MET A 444 -7.44 -20.71 -22.12
CA MET A 444 -7.10 -21.94 -22.87
C MET A 444 -6.85 -23.18 -21.98
N GLY A 445 -7.60 -23.36 -20.90
CA GLY A 445 -7.61 -24.61 -20.12
C GLY A 445 -6.43 -24.87 -19.21
N THR A 446 -5.47 -23.96 -19.09
CA THR A 446 -4.32 -24.10 -18.17
C THR A 446 -4.34 -22.99 -17.13
N ASN A 447 -3.88 -23.32 -15.88
CA ASN A 447 -3.73 -22.37 -14.80
C ASN A 447 -5.02 -21.65 -14.37
N ALA A 448 -6.10 -22.39 -14.15
CA ALA A 448 -7.35 -21.85 -13.65
C ALA A 448 -7.18 -21.12 -12.30
N VAL A 449 -7.64 -19.87 -12.23
CA VAL A 449 -7.56 -19.02 -11.02
C VAL A 449 -8.92 -18.40 -10.77
N GLY A 450 -9.44 -18.60 -9.56
CA GLY A 450 -10.59 -17.88 -9.07
C GLY A 450 -10.17 -16.60 -8.33
N ALA A 451 -10.96 -15.56 -8.44
CA ALA A 451 -10.78 -14.29 -7.78
C ALA A 451 -11.98 -13.98 -6.88
N MET A 452 -11.68 -13.45 -5.69
CA MET A 452 -12.67 -12.92 -4.78
C MET A 452 -12.29 -11.46 -4.49
N VAL A 453 -13.18 -10.53 -4.80
CA VAL A 453 -13.07 -9.14 -4.38
C VAL A 453 -14.11 -8.84 -3.31
N VAL A 454 -13.82 -7.86 -2.47
CA VAL A 454 -14.65 -7.52 -1.31
C VAL A 454 -14.93 -6.03 -1.33
N ALA A 455 -16.18 -5.66 -1.05
CA ALA A 455 -16.60 -4.27 -0.89
C ALA A 455 -17.43 -4.08 0.39
N GLY A 456 -17.43 -2.88 0.90
CA GLY A 456 -18.18 -2.46 2.09
C GLY A 456 -18.52 -0.97 2.04
N ALA A 457 -18.93 -0.41 3.17
CA ALA A 457 -19.39 0.98 3.29
C ALA A 457 -18.38 2.03 2.77
N ASN A 458 -17.09 1.68 2.77
CA ASN A 458 -16.02 2.58 2.32
C ASN A 458 -15.43 2.16 0.96
N GLY A 459 -16.16 1.41 0.17
CA GLY A 459 -15.76 0.97 -1.15
C GLY A 459 -15.05 -0.38 -1.18
N PHE A 460 -14.07 -0.50 -2.07
CA PHE A 460 -13.33 -1.75 -2.27
C PHE A 460 -12.32 -2.04 -1.16
N MET A 461 -12.42 -3.19 -0.53
CA MET A 461 -11.59 -3.65 0.60
C MET A 461 -10.45 -4.55 0.10
N LYS A 462 -9.45 -3.96 -0.55
CA LYS A 462 -8.38 -4.70 -1.25
C LYS A 462 -7.59 -5.68 -0.36
N GLN A 463 -7.43 -5.39 0.94
CA GLN A 463 -6.77 -6.29 1.91
C GLN A 463 -7.52 -7.62 2.11
N HIS A 464 -8.82 -7.65 1.81
CA HIS A 464 -9.64 -8.85 1.87
C HIS A 464 -9.74 -9.61 0.57
N TYR A 465 -9.15 -9.11 -0.52
CA TYR A 465 -9.12 -9.82 -1.80
C TYR A 465 -8.35 -11.13 -1.69
N ARG A 466 -8.81 -12.15 -2.38
CA ARG A 466 -8.16 -13.47 -2.38
C ARG A 466 -8.14 -14.05 -3.79
N THR A 467 -7.07 -14.75 -4.09
CA THR A 467 -6.96 -15.58 -5.30
C THR A 467 -6.96 -17.05 -4.91
N PHE A 468 -7.67 -17.85 -5.67
CA PHE A 468 -7.79 -19.28 -5.46
C PHE A 468 -7.14 -20.01 -6.64
N ASN A 469 -5.98 -20.61 -6.41
CA ASN A 469 -5.41 -21.55 -7.35
C ASN A 469 -6.21 -22.86 -7.25
N MET A 470 -6.78 -23.32 -8.34
CA MET A 470 -7.48 -24.60 -8.37
C MET A 470 -6.51 -25.74 -8.13
N LYS A 471 -6.88 -26.69 -7.27
CA LYS A 471 -6.02 -27.80 -6.82
C LYS A 471 -6.60 -29.17 -7.15
N SER A 472 -7.91 -29.24 -7.44
CA SER A 472 -8.58 -30.49 -7.72
C SER A 472 -8.12 -31.06 -9.07
N GLU A 473 -7.63 -32.29 -9.07
CA GLU A 473 -7.20 -33.02 -10.26
C GLU A 473 -8.39 -33.43 -11.14
N ASP A 474 -9.61 -33.44 -10.58
CA ASP A 474 -10.84 -33.80 -11.27
C ASP A 474 -11.42 -32.66 -12.13
N LEU A 475 -10.89 -31.44 -11.99
CA LEU A 475 -11.33 -30.26 -12.73
C LEU A 475 -10.88 -30.35 -14.21
N LYS A 476 -11.82 -30.53 -15.09
CA LYS A 476 -11.56 -30.46 -16.55
C LYS A 476 -11.28 -29.00 -16.95
N PRO A 477 -10.43 -28.78 -17.97
CA PRO A 477 -10.23 -27.45 -18.54
C PRO A 477 -11.56 -26.84 -19.00
N GLY A 478 -11.92 -25.66 -18.43
CA GLY A 478 -13.17 -24.97 -18.73
C GLY A 478 -14.38 -25.40 -17.87
N ASP A 479 -14.15 -26.13 -16.77
CA ASP A 479 -15.20 -26.45 -15.79
C ASP A 479 -15.42 -25.31 -14.81
N ASP A 480 -16.12 -24.28 -15.26
CA ASP A 480 -16.44 -23.10 -14.44
C ASP A 480 -17.30 -23.42 -13.21
N TYR A 481 -18.09 -24.50 -13.27
CA TYR A 481 -18.93 -24.94 -12.15
C TYR A 481 -18.10 -25.59 -11.05
N GLY A 482 -17.19 -26.48 -11.41
CA GLY A 482 -16.25 -27.09 -10.48
C GLY A 482 -15.32 -26.09 -9.84
N MET A 483 -14.83 -25.12 -10.62
CA MET A 483 -14.01 -24.02 -10.09
C MET A 483 -14.77 -23.19 -9.06
N MET A 484 -16.02 -22.80 -9.34
CA MET A 484 -16.86 -22.03 -8.43
C MET A 484 -17.12 -22.81 -7.13
N ARG A 485 -17.40 -24.11 -7.24
CA ARG A 485 -17.61 -25.01 -6.11
C ARG A 485 -16.36 -25.06 -5.21
N GLU A 486 -15.18 -25.37 -5.76
CA GLU A 486 -13.94 -25.46 -5.00
C GLU A 486 -13.62 -24.15 -4.27
N MET A 487 -13.81 -23.03 -4.94
CA MET A 487 -13.52 -21.71 -4.38
C MET A 487 -14.37 -21.39 -3.15
N LEU A 488 -15.70 -21.59 -3.28
CA LEU A 488 -16.65 -21.33 -2.22
C LEU A 488 -16.50 -22.32 -1.06
N GLN A 489 -16.33 -23.61 -1.33
CA GLN A 489 -16.06 -24.61 -0.29
C GLN A 489 -14.83 -24.22 0.54
N ARG A 490 -13.72 -23.88 -0.09
CA ARG A 490 -12.49 -23.51 0.61
C ARG A 490 -12.64 -22.23 1.43
N ARG A 491 -13.37 -21.24 0.91
CA ARG A 491 -13.62 -19.97 1.63
C ARG A 491 -14.53 -20.20 2.83
N PHE A 492 -15.69 -20.84 2.62
CA PHE A 492 -16.71 -20.97 3.66
C PHE A 492 -16.43 -22.09 4.68
N ALA A 493 -15.79 -23.18 4.28
CA ALA A 493 -15.32 -24.18 5.25
C ALA A 493 -14.33 -23.58 6.27
N ARG A 494 -13.46 -22.68 5.81
CA ARG A 494 -12.58 -21.94 6.70
C ARG A 494 -13.34 -20.99 7.61
N LEU A 495 -14.31 -20.27 7.06
CA LEU A 495 -15.10 -19.28 7.78
C LEU A 495 -15.97 -19.93 8.87
N VAL A 496 -16.63 -21.04 8.56
CA VAL A 496 -17.41 -21.85 9.53
C VAL A 496 -16.52 -22.36 10.67
N LYS A 497 -15.27 -22.72 10.36
CA LYS A 497 -14.33 -23.21 11.37
C LYS A 497 -13.79 -22.11 12.27
N GLU A 498 -13.43 -20.96 11.70
CA GLU A 498 -12.79 -19.84 12.43
C GLU A 498 -13.82 -18.95 13.15
N GLU A 499 -15.00 -18.77 12.56
CA GLU A 499 -16.07 -17.90 13.09
C GLU A 499 -17.46 -18.54 12.91
N PRO A 500 -17.81 -19.59 13.65
CA PRO A 500 -19.11 -20.26 13.51
C PRO A 500 -20.27 -19.30 13.81
N ARG A 501 -21.22 -19.17 12.88
CA ARG A 501 -22.50 -18.51 13.11
C ARG A 501 -23.38 -19.40 13.99
N GLY A 502 -23.90 -18.88 15.08
CA GLY A 502 -24.89 -19.59 15.90
C GLY A 502 -24.36 -20.59 16.91
N GLY A 503 -23.12 -20.46 17.33
CA GLY A 503 -22.62 -21.20 18.48
C GLY A 503 -23.34 -20.75 19.76
N THR A 504 -24.45 -21.44 20.12
CA THR A 504 -24.93 -21.50 21.49
C THR A 504 -23.75 -21.88 22.36
N ARG A 505 -23.28 -20.95 23.18
CA ARG A 505 -22.36 -21.25 24.28
C ARG A 505 -23.03 -22.33 25.14
N GLY A 506 -22.62 -23.59 24.94
CA GLY A 506 -22.95 -24.67 25.82
C GLY A 506 -22.37 -24.40 27.21
N GLY A 507 -23.21 -24.12 28.17
CA GLY A 507 -22.85 -23.94 29.56
C GLY A 507 -24.07 -23.56 30.39
N ASN A 508 -24.75 -24.55 30.97
CA ASN A 508 -25.67 -24.54 32.09
C ASN A 508 -26.68 -23.38 32.24
N GLY A 509 -27.93 -23.79 32.19
CA GLY A 509 -29.13 -22.97 32.33
C GLY A 509 -29.10 -22.02 33.52
N GLN A 510 -29.37 -20.79 33.19
CA GLN A 510 -30.23 -19.89 33.93
C GLN A 510 -30.83 -18.91 32.92
N GLU A 511 -32.17 -18.89 32.88
CA GLU A 511 -32.95 -17.93 32.14
C GLU A 511 -32.55 -16.52 32.60
N ALA A 512 -31.82 -15.80 31.73
CA ALA A 512 -31.61 -14.36 31.87
C ALA A 512 -32.43 -13.67 30.79
N GLY A 513 -33.22 -12.69 31.22
CA GLY A 513 -34.24 -11.98 30.48
C GLY A 513 -33.74 -11.43 29.13
N ASN A 514 -34.69 -11.40 28.20
CA ASN A 514 -34.67 -10.65 26.96
C ASN A 514 -34.28 -9.20 27.20
N ASP A 515 -33.02 -8.82 26.97
CA ASP A 515 -32.56 -7.44 26.71
C ASP A 515 -31.01 -7.37 26.65
N ALA A 516 -30.33 -8.43 26.14
CA ALA A 516 -28.94 -8.35 25.82
C ALA A 516 -28.80 -7.93 24.33
N GLU A 517 -28.61 -6.63 24.09
CA GLU A 517 -28.14 -6.13 22.80
C GLU A 517 -26.79 -6.78 22.42
N PRO A 518 -26.61 -7.19 21.15
CA PRO A 518 -25.40 -7.87 20.73
C PRO A 518 -24.20 -6.92 20.88
N GLY A 519 -23.20 -7.34 21.67
CA GLY A 519 -21.94 -6.66 21.81
C GLY A 519 -21.29 -6.46 20.45
N PHE A 520 -21.12 -5.23 20.04
CA PHE A 520 -20.51 -4.84 18.77
C PHE A 520 -19.01 -5.12 18.80
N ASP A 521 -18.62 -6.20 18.14
CA ASP A 521 -17.24 -6.40 17.71
C ASP A 521 -17.00 -5.58 16.43
N ASP A 522 -16.17 -4.54 16.51
CA ASP A 522 -15.98 -3.48 15.52
C ASP A 522 -15.09 -3.88 14.32
N ALA A 523 -14.79 -5.14 14.15
CA ALA A 523 -14.09 -5.63 12.99
C ALA A 523 -15.03 -5.69 11.78
N PHE A 524 -14.53 -5.29 10.60
CA PHE A 524 -15.24 -5.50 9.33
C PHE A 524 -15.68 -6.97 9.26
N PRO A 525 -16.99 -7.26 9.04
CA PRO A 525 -17.52 -8.59 9.24
C PRO A 525 -16.78 -9.64 8.40
N ALA A 526 -16.40 -10.74 9.00
CA ALA A 526 -15.73 -11.84 8.30
C ALA A 526 -16.71 -12.55 7.37
N TRP A 527 -17.99 -12.66 7.77
CA TRP A 527 -19.06 -13.20 6.96
C TRP A 527 -19.60 -12.17 5.97
N PRO A 528 -19.79 -12.54 4.67
CA PRO A 528 -20.49 -11.68 3.73
C PRO A 528 -22.01 -11.70 4.03
N ASP A 529 -22.66 -10.55 3.84
CA ASP A 529 -24.12 -10.45 3.81
C ASP A 529 -24.64 -10.78 2.41
N LEU A 530 -23.83 -10.50 1.37
CA LEU A 530 -24.16 -10.72 -0.02
C LEU A 530 -22.97 -11.31 -0.77
N VAL A 531 -23.22 -12.38 -1.51
CA VAL A 531 -22.28 -13.00 -2.45
C VAL A 531 -22.81 -12.82 -3.88
N LEU A 532 -22.00 -12.20 -4.71
CA LEU A 532 -22.25 -12.01 -6.14
C LEU A 532 -21.37 -12.99 -6.94
N ILE A 533 -22.00 -13.72 -7.85
CA ILE A 533 -21.33 -14.68 -8.74
C ILE A 533 -21.34 -14.12 -10.17
N ASP A 534 -20.17 -13.84 -10.77
CA ASP A 534 -20.10 -13.50 -12.20
C ASP A 534 -20.39 -14.74 -13.04
N GLY A 535 -21.68 -15.03 -13.17
CA GLY A 535 -22.17 -16.20 -13.85
C GLY A 535 -23.69 -16.34 -13.83
N GLY A 536 -24.20 -17.21 -14.72
CA GLY A 536 -25.62 -17.46 -14.86
C GLY A 536 -26.17 -18.46 -13.83
N LYS A 537 -27.41 -18.92 -14.10
CA LYS A 537 -28.15 -19.83 -13.23
C LYS A 537 -27.38 -21.10 -12.84
N GLY A 538 -26.57 -21.67 -13.75
CA GLY A 538 -25.78 -22.87 -13.45
C GLY A 538 -24.66 -22.64 -12.43
N GLN A 539 -23.93 -21.52 -12.54
CA GLN A 539 -22.89 -21.19 -11.58
C GLN A 539 -23.48 -20.82 -10.21
N LEU A 540 -24.62 -20.12 -10.19
CA LEU A 540 -25.37 -19.85 -8.96
C LEU A 540 -25.79 -21.15 -8.25
N GLU A 541 -26.28 -22.14 -9.00
CA GLU A 541 -26.70 -23.44 -8.43
C GLU A 541 -25.50 -24.23 -7.91
N ALA A 542 -24.35 -24.21 -8.62
CA ALA A 542 -23.11 -24.81 -8.15
C ALA A 542 -22.62 -24.14 -6.86
N ALA A 543 -22.74 -22.81 -6.77
CA ALA A 543 -22.42 -22.05 -5.58
C ALA A 543 -23.31 -22.42 -4.39
N ARG A 544 -24.63 -22.51 -4.60
CA ARG A 544 -25.59 -22.90 -3.58
C ARG A 544 -25.31 -24.29 -3.01
N GLN A 545 -25.03 -25.26 -3.90
CA GLN A 545 -24.68 -26.62 -3.49
C GLN A 545 -23.38 -26.64 -2.68
N ALA A 546 -22.36 -25.91 -3.11
CA ALA A 546 -21.09 -25.82 -2.41
C ALA A 546 -21.25 -25.26 -0.98
N LEU A 547 -22.10 -24.25 -0.79
CA LEU A 547 -22.40 -23.69 0.52
C LEU A 547 -23.19 -24.65 1.40
N ALA A 548 -24.19 -25.35 0.84
CA ALA A 548 -24.96 -26.36 1.58
C ALA A 548 -24.06 -27.52 2.06
N GLU A 549 -23.07 -27.96 1.26
CA GLU A 549 -22.11 -29.02 1.63
C GLU A 549 -21.23 -28.63 2.83
N VAL A 550 -20.99 -27.34 3.04
CA VAL A 550 -20.22 -26.82 4.20
C VAL A 550 -21.14 -26.32 5.34
N GLY A 551 -22.44 -26.57 5.26
CA GLY A 551 -23.42 -26.25 6.32
C GLY A 551 -23.86 -24.78 6.33
N VAL A 552 -23.74 -24.05 5.22
CA VAL A 552 -24.17 -22.65 5.08
C VAL A 552 -25.50 -22.61 4.32
N GLY A 553 -26.56 -22.10 4.97
CA GLY A 553 -27.90 -21.99 4.43
C GLY A 553 -28.16 -20.69 3.66
N GLU A 554 -29.32 -20.63 3.01
CA GLU A 554 -29.76 -19.45 2.26
C GLU A 554 -30.07 -18.24 3.18
N ASP A 555 -30.41 -18.51 4.45
CA ASP A 555 -30.62 -17.47 5.47
C ASP A 555 -29.31 -16.87 6.00
N ASP A 556 -28.20 -17.59 5.84
CA ASP A 556 -26.90 -17.13 6.31
C ASP A 556 -26.26 -16.09 5.37
N VAL A 557 -26.40 -16.29 4.07
CA VAL A 557 -25.76 -15.46 3.04
C VAL A 557 -26.65 -15.32 1.82
N ALA A 558 -26.95 -14.11 1.39
CA ALA A 558 -27.68 -13.87 0.16
C ALA A 558 -26.81 -14.19 -1.06
N LEU A 559 -27.32 -15.03 -1.98
CA LEU A 559 -26.63 -15.41 -3.22
C LEU A 559 -27.31 -14.77 -4.44
N VAL A 560 -26.55 -14.11 -5.29
CA VAL A 560 -27.04 -13.55 -6.56
C VAL A 560 -26.06 -13.85 -7.69
N GLY A 561 -26.56 -14.50 -8.76
CA GLY A 561 -25.83 -14.71 -10.01
C GLY A 561 -26.03 -13.54 -10.98
N ILE A 562 -25.00 -13.17 -11.73
CA ILE A 562 -25.00 -12.08 -12.68
C ILE A 562 -24.60 -12.63 -14.05
N ALA A 563 -25.52 -12.68 -15.02
CA ALA A 563 -25.17 -13.02 -16.40
C ALA A 563 -25.14 -11.80 -17.30
N LYS A 564 -24.17 -11.76 -18.21
CA LYS A 564 -24.08 -10.78 -19.28
C LYS A 564 -25.27 -10.92 -20.23
N GLY A 565 -25.81 -9.81 -20.71
CA GLY A 565 -26.84 -9.80 -21.74
C GLY A 565 -26.35 -10.51 -23.04
N ARG A 566 -27.28 -10.95 -23.90
CA ARG A 566 -26.96 -11.67 -25.15
C ARG A 566 -25.99 -10.92 -26.07
N ASP A 567 -26.01 -9.59 -26.05
CA ASP A 567 -25.18 -8.72 -26.90
C ASP A 567 -23.88 -8.25 -26.24
N ARG A 568 -23.56 -8.76 -25.03
CA ARG A 568 -22.42 -8.35 -24.20
C ARG A 568 -22.37 -6.83 -23.85
N ASP A 569 -23.47 -6.10 -24.07
CA ASP A 569 -23.57 -4.69 -23.75
C ASP A 569 -23.69 -4.46 -22.24
N ALA A 570 -22.94 -3.51 -21.73
CA ALA A 570 -23.06 -3.05 -20.34
C ALA A 570 -24.46 -2.43 -20.12
N GLY A 571 -25.08 -2.74 -18.96
CA GLY A 571 -26.41 -2.21 -18.61
C GLY A 571 -27.59 -3.12 -18.94
N ARG A 572 -27.35 -4.32 -19.46
CA ARG A 572 -28.38 -5.34 -19.76
C ARG A 572 -28.17 -6.65 -18.99
N GLU A 573 -27.54 -6.59 -17.84
CA GLU A 573 -27.30 -7.74 -16.98
C GLU A 573 -28.61 -8.37 -16.53
N THR A 574 -28.63 -9.71 -16.45
CA THR A 574 -29.73 -10.50 -15.91
C THR A 574 -29.29 -11.10 -14.59
N PHE A 575 -30.06 -10.84 -13.56
CA PHE A 575 -29.82 -11.32 -12.20
C PHE A 575 -30.60 -12.59 -11.91
N PHE A 576 -29.99 -13.50 -11.20
CA PHE A 576 -30.54 -14.77 -10.76
C PHE A 576 -30.46 -14.84 -9.23
N LYS A 577 -31.58 -15.13 -8.60
CA LYS A 577 -31.68 -15.38 -7.16
C LYS A 577 -32.35 -16.73 -6.96
N VAL A 578 -31.93 -17.46 -5.93
CA VAL A 578 -32.53 -18.78 -5.62
C VAL A 578 -34.02 -18.62 -5.37
N GLY A 579 -34.83 -19.52 -5.93
CA GLY A 579 -36.28 -19.52 -5.78
C GLY A 579 -37.03 -18.39 -6.48
N GLN A 580 -36.38 -17.54 -7.26
CA GLN A 580 -37.01 -16.40 -7.95
C GLN A 580 -36.80 -16.47 -9.47
N PRO A 581 -37.73 -15.94 -10.27
CA PRO A 581 -37.52 -15.81 -11.71
C PRO A 581 -36.36 -14.79 -11.99
N PRO A 582 -35.66 -14.97 -13.12
CA PRO A 582 -34.62 -14.00 -13.52
C PRO A 582 -35.22 -12.60 -13.67
N PHE A 583 -34.48 -11.59 -13.21
CA PHE A 583 -34.90 -10.20 -13.26
C PHE A 583 -33.80 -9.27 -13.80
N LYS A 584 -34.18 -8.05 -14.15
CA LYS A 584 -33.26 -7.01 -14.60
C LYS A 584 -33.51 -5.76 -13.77
N LEU A 585 -32.43 -5.00 -13.53
CA LEU A 585 -32.53 -3.66 -12.94
C LEU A 585 -32.71 -2.62 -14.06
N PRO A 586 -33.35 -1.49 -13.76
CA PRO A 586 -33.49 -0.38 -14.71
C PRO A 586 -32.10 0.13 -15.19
N PRO A 587 -31.94 0.57 -16.43
CA PRO A 587 -30.63 0.96 -17.01
C PRO A 587 -29.91 2.12 -16.30
N ARG A 588 -30.60 2.89 -15.44
CA ARG A 588 -30.03 3.99 -14.66
C ARG A 588 -30.08 3.73 -13.14
N ASP A 589 -30.30 2.50 -12.74
CA ASP A 589 -30.36 2.13 -11.32
C ASP A 589 -28.94 2.23 -10.70
N PRO A 590 -28.78 2.95 -9.57
CA PRO A 590 -27.51 3.02 -8.87
C PRO A 590 -26.95 1.66 -8.47
N ALA A 591 -27.79 0.70 -8.10
CA ALA A 591 -27.39 -0.66 -7.77
C ALA A 591 -26.80 -1.38 -8.99
N LEU A 592 -27.40 -1.20 -10.20
CA LEU A 592 -26.86 -1.78 -11.44
C LEU A 592 -25.44 -1.26 -11.71
N TYR A 593 -25.26 0.06 -11.64
CA TYR A 593 -23.95 0.68 -11.82
C TYR A 593 -22.92 0.16 -10.80
N PHE A 594 -23.34 0.02 -9.54
CA PHE A 594 -22.45 -0.50 -8.51
C PHE A 594 -22.06 -1.96 -8.74
N VAL A 595 -23.00 -2.82 -9.12
CA VAL A 595 -22.73 -4.22 -9.49
C VAL A 595 -21.77 -4.33 -10.68
N GLN A 596 -21.92 -3.47 -11.67
CA GLN A 596 -20.99 -3.41 -12.81
C GLN A 596 -19.57 -3.09 -12.34
N ARG A 597 -19.38 -2.06 -11.51
CA ARG A 597 -18.08 -1.73 -10.93
C ARG A 597 -17.49 -2.88 -10.11
N LEU A 598 -18.31 -3.55 -9.30
CA LEU A 598 -17.88 -4.70 -8.51
C LEU A 598 -17.40 -5.85 -9.39
N ARG A 599 -18.13 -6.15 -10.44
CA ARG A 599 -17.80 -7.21 -11.42
C ARG A 599 -16.54 -6.85 -12.21
N ASP A 600 -16.44 -5.63 -12.70
CA ASP A 600 -15.27 -5.15 -13.46
C ASP A 600 -13.99 -5.22 -12.61
N GLU A 601 -14.09 -4.89 -11.33
CA GLU A 601 -12.98 -5.01 -10.37
C GLU A 601 -12.60 -6.49 -10.14
N ALA A 602 -13.58 -7.41 -10.01
CA ALA A 602 -13.31 -8.84 -9.88
C ALA A 602 -12.58 -9.38 -11.12
N HIS A 603 -13.06 -9.01 -12.30
CA HIS A 603 -12.46 -9.39 -13.57
C HIS A 603 -11.04 -8.80 -13.74
N ARG A 604 -10.84 -7.52 -13.41
CA ARG A 604 -9.51 -6.87 -13.41
C ARG A 604 -8.53 -7.59 -12.48
N PHE A 605 -8.97 -7.93 -11.27
CA PHE A 605 -8.14 -8.62 -10.27
C PHE A 605 -7.80 -10.05 -10.70
N ALA A 606 -8.75 -10.79 -11.30
CA ALA A 606 -8.53 -12.11 -11.85
C ALA A 606 -7.48 -12.10 -12.97
N ILE A 607 -7.61 -11.19 -13.95
CA ILE A 607 -6.64 -11.02 -15.05
C ILE A 607 -5.25 -10.64 -14.54
N GLY A 608 -5.17 -9.70 -13.59
CA GLY A 608 -3.91 -9.27 -12.97
C GLY A 608 -3.18 -10.44 -12.31
N SER A 609 -3.90 -11.25 -11.56
CA SER A 609 -3.38 -12.46 -10.88
C SER A 609 -2.87 -13.50 -11.88
N HIS A 610 -3.58 -13.70 -13.00
CA HIS A 610 -3.15 -14.57 -14.09
C HIS A 610 -1.84 -14.09 -14.74
N ARG A 611 -1.73 -12.79 -15.03
CA ARG A 611 -0.50 -12.20 -15.61
C ARG A 611 0.68 -12.38 -14.68
N ALA A 612 0.50 -12.14 -13.39
CA ALA A 612 1.54 -12.32 -12.37
C ALA A 612 1.98 -13.79 -12.25
N LYS A 613 1.05 -14.75 -12.30
CA LYS A 613 1.36 -16.18 -12.27
C LYS A 613 2.13 -16.60 -13.52
N ARG A 614 1.69 -16.17 -14.72
CA ARG A 614 2.37 -16.43 -15.99
C ARG A 614 3.79 -15.84 -16.00
N LYS A 615 3.99 -14.60 -15.49
CA LYS A 615 5.31 -14.00 -15.36
C LYS A 615 6.23 -14.85 -14.49
N ARG A 616 5.73 -15.39 -13.36
CA ARG A 616 6.48 -16.31 -12.49
C ARG A 616 6.80 -17.66 -13.16
N GLU A 617 5.90 -18.20 -13.95
CA GLU A 617 6.11 -19.45 -14.67
C GLU A 617 7.04 -19.28 -15.88
N MET A 618 6.97 -18.16 -16.60
CA MET A 618 7.92 -17.80 -17.66
C MET A 618 9.35 -17.61 -17.13
N VAL A 619 9.51 -17.27 -15.85
CA VAL A 619 10.82 -17.16 -15.17
C VAL A 619 11.35 -18.53 -14.76
N LYS A 620 10.50 -19.57 -14.66
CA LYS A 620 10.95 -20.96 -14.46
C LYS A 620 11.61 -21.46 -15.75
N ASN A 621 12.92 -21.45 -15.74
CA ASN A 621 13.70 -21.93 -16.87
C ASN A 621 13.78 -23.47 -16.77
N PRO A 622 13.51 -24.24 -17.82
CA PRO A 622 13.66 -25.72 -17.80
C PRO A 622 15.00 -26.21 -17.24
N LEU A 623 16.06 -25.39 -17.35
CA LEU A 623 17.36 -25.68 -16.73
C LEU A 623 17.32 -25.72 -15.18
N ASP A 624 16.31 -25.16 -14.54
CA ASP A 624 16.15 -25.21 -13.07
C ASP A 624 15.64 -26.57 -12.58
N GLU A 625 15.10 -27.41 -13.48
CA GLU A 625 14.61 -28.75 -13.18
C GLU A 625 15.73 -29.80 -13.25
N ILE A 626 16.89 -29.44 -13.80
CA ILE A 626 18.01 -30.36 -14.00
C ILE A 626 18.87 -30.45 -12.73
N ALA A 627 18.92 -31.63 -12.12
CA ALA A 627 19.75 -31.83 -10.93
C ALA A 627 21.22 -31.49 -11.20
N GLY A 628 21.82 -30.68 -10.35
CA GLY A 628 23.21 -30.24 -10.46
C GLY A 628 23.44 -28.96 -11.28
N ILE A 629 22.38 -28.34 -11.84
CA ILE A 629 22.47 -27.02 -12.48
C ILE A 629 22.03 -25.93 -11.53
N GLY A 630 22.98 -25.35 -10.82
CA GLY A 630 22.79 -24.17 -10.00
C GLY A 630 22.80 -22.88 -10.83
N PRO A 631 22.48 -21.71 -10.20
CA PRO A 631 22.38 -20.41 -10.87
C PRO A 631 23.62 -20.04 -11.73
N THR A 632 24.80 -20.42 -11.28
CA THR A 632 26.07 -20.12 -11.98
C THR A 632 26.20 -20.89 -13.28
N ARG A 633 25.94 -22.20 -13.29
CA ARG A 633 26.00 -23.04 -14.50
C ARG A 633 24.87 -22.72 -15.48
N LYS A 634 23.69 -22.44 -14.98
CA LYS A 634 22.55 -21.93 -15.78
C LYS A 634 22.92 -20.66 -16.53
N ARG A 635 23.54 -19.69 -15.81
CA ARG A 635 23.99 -18.43 -16.42
C ARG A 635 25.05 -18.68 -17.48
N ALA A 636 26.01 -19.54 -17.23
CA ALA A 636 27.07 -19.88 -18.18
C ALA A 636 26.51 -20.53 -19.46
N LEU A 637 25.59 -21.48 -19.34
CA LEU A 637 24.89 -22.09 -20.48
C LEU A 637 24.09 -21.07 -21.28
N LEU A 638 23.28 -20.23 -20.62
CA LEU A 638 22.51 -19.20 -21.29
C LEU A 638 23.39 -18.12 -21.95
N HIS A 639 24.50 -17.79 -21.34
CA HIS A 639 25.47 -16.84 -21.90
C HIS A 639 26.17 -17.40 -23.15
N HIS A 640 26.51 -18.68 -23.14
CA HIS A 640 27.20 -19.34 -24.25
C HIS A 640 26.24 -19.58 -25.44
N PHE A 641 25.03 -20.09 -25.20
CA PHE A 641 24.08 -20.48 -26.23
C PHE A 641 22.98 -19.42 -26.53
N GLY A 642 22.84 -18.40 -25.71
CA GLY A 642 21.89 -17.31 -25.87
C GLY A 642 20.45 -17.67 -25.47
N THR A 643 19.96 -18.85 -25.81
CA THR A 643 18.55 -19.27 -25.53
C THR A 643 18.46 -20.73 -25.10
N VAL A 644 17.42 -21.08 -24.31
CA VAL A 644 17.13 -22.47 -23.95
C VAL A 644 16.90 -23.37 -25.15
N LYS A 645 16.27 -22.85 -26.22
CA LYS A 645 16.09 -23.59 -27.47
C LYS A 645 17.41 -23.93 -28.17
N ALA A 646 18.42 -23.06 -28.06
CA ALA A 646 19.74 -23.34 -28.57
C ALA A 646 20.45 -24.43 -27.74
N ILE A 647 20.32 -24.36 -26.41
CA ILE A 647 20.83 -25.40 -25.49
C ILE A 647 20.17 -26.76 -25.77
N GLN A 648 18.87 -26.81 -25.98
CA GLN A 648 18.11 -28.01 -26.31
C GLN A 648 18.58 -28.67 -27.61
N ARG A 649 19.07 -27.89 -28.59
CA ARG A 649 19.54 -28.37 -29.92
C ARG A 649 21.05 -28.61 -29.95
N ALA A 650 21.76 -28.27 -28.90
CA ALA A 650 23.21 -28.37 -28.85
C ALA A 650 23.68 -29.83 -28.69
N ALA A 651 24.72 -30.21 -29.41
CA ALA A 651 25.36 -31.51 -29.20
C ALA A 651 26.07 -31.57 -27.85
N LEU A 652 26.29 -32.78 -27.33
CA LEU A 652 26.94 -32.99 -26.05
C LEU A 652 28.32 -32.31 -25.97
N GLU A 653 29.06 -32.36 -27.06
CA GLU A 653 30.38 -31.75 -27.19
C GLU A 653 30.34 -30.21 -27.15
N ASP A 654 29.28 -29.59 -27.67
CA ASP A 654 29.09 -28.15 -27.61
C ASP A 654 28.67 -27.69 -26.20
N LEU A 655 27.88 -28.47 -25.50
CA LEU A 655 27.51 -28.18 -24.12
C LEU A 655 28.73 -28.14 -23.18
N MET A 656 29.74 -28.97 -23.45
CA MET A 656 31.00 -28.99 -22.69
C MET A 656 31.89 -27.77 -22.92
N LYS A 657 31.65 -27.00 -24.00
CA LYS A 657 32.40 -25.75 -24.30
C LYS A 657 31.95 -24.59 -23.43
N ALA A 658 30.80 -24.69 -22.75
CA ALA A 658 30.31 -23.63 -21.89
C ALA A 658 31.14 -23.54 -20.58
N PRO A 659 31.55 -22.35 -20.13
CA PRO A 659 32.40 -22.15 -18.97
C PRO A 659 31.75 -22.79 -17.69
N GLY A 660 32.52 -23.61 -16.98
CA GLY A 660 32.05 -24.25 -15.71
C GLY A 660 31.11 -25.44 -15.90
N VAL A 661 30.89 -25.91 -17.13
CA VAL A 661 30.12 -27.11 -17.46
C VAL A 661 31.09 -28.28 -17.67
N ASN A 662 31.01 -29.28 -16.80
CA ASN A 662 31.79 -30.52 -16.95
C ASN A 662 30.97 -31.59 -17.72
N ALA A 663 31.64 -32.70 -18.09
CA ALA A 663 31.03 -33.79 -18.86
C ALA A 663 29.76 -34.36 -18.21
N ALA A 664 29.73 -34.50 -16.89
CA ALA A 664 28.56 -34.99 -16.14
C ALA A 664 27.36 -33.98 -16.24
N THR A 665 27.66 -32.68 -16.10
CA THR A 665 26.63 -31.63 -16.22
C THR A 665 26.12 -31.50 -17.67
N ALA A 666 27.01 -31.56 -18.66
CA ALA A 666 26.65 -31.54 -20.07
C ALA A 666 25.75 -32.73 -20.45
N ARG A 667 26.05 -33.91 -19.93
CA ARG A 667 25.25 -35.11 -20.12
C ARG A 667 23.88 -34.98 -19.46
N ALA A 668 23.79 -34.49 -18.24
CA ALA A 668 22.51 -34.25 -17.55
C ALA A 668 21.60 -33.25 -18.31
N VAL A 669 22.19 -32.20 -18.91
CA VAL A 669 21.45 -31.25 -19.75
C VAL A 669 20.98 -31.93 -21.04
N TYR A 670 21.86 -32.68 -21.69
CA TYR A 670 21.55 -33.36 -22.95
C TYR A 670 20.43 -34.39 -22.76
N ASP A 671 20.56 -35.27 -21.77
CA ASP A 671 19.59 -36.33 -21.46
C ASP A 671 18.22 -35.72 -21.06
N PHE A 672 18.19 -34.67 -20.26
CA PHE A 672 16.96 -34.00 -19.87
C PHE A 672 16.13 -33.48 -21.06
N PHE A 673 16.77 -32.98 -22.10
CA PHE A 673 16.07 -32.46 -23.28
C PHE A 673 15.81 -33.53 -24.36
N HIS A 674 16.51 -34.67 -24.35
CA HIS A 674 16.41 -35.71 -25.39
C HIS A 674 15.72 -36.98 -24.88
N GLU A 675 15.64 -37.23 -23.56
CA GLU A 675 14.89 -38.37 -23.00
C GLU A 675 13.39 -38.09 -22.79
N ARG A 676 12.96 -36.82 -22.89
CA ARG A 676 11.54 -36.41 -22.82
C ARG A 676 10.87 -36.19 -24.17
N GLY A 677 11.49 -36.63 -25.29
CA GLY A 677 10.97 -36.54 -26.64
C GLY A 677 10.30 -37.81 -27.11
#